data_6b4fa9c5dae9c00c5f50c13db883116f
#
_entry.id   6b4fa9c5dae9c00c5f50c13db883116f
#
_cell.length_a   1.000
_cell.length_b   1.000
_cell.length_c   1.000
_cell.angle_alpha   90.00
_cell.angle_beta   90.00
_cell.angle_gamma   90.00
#
_symmetry.space_group_name_H-M   'P 1'
#
loop_
_entity.id
_entity.type
_entity.pdbx_description
1 polymer ?
#
loop_
_entity_poly.entity_id
_entity_poly.type
_entity_poly.pdbx_seq_one_letter_code
_entity_poly.pdbx_strand_id
1 'polypeptide(L)'
;MVKKWREHVSIEEAWLVFRQNFSSLHKKSNVPVDECTDLILAEDVFSKRNVPHFSASAVDGYALSTKKTANASSATPVFLDREEYQWINTGMAVSLEYDGVLMVEDSSVKDGKLAVYKTLSMGDNIRPVGEDVTCGQIIARAGDKISPALAALFLASGYSFVPVWSKPRTLYIPTGDEIVSGKTWLSEGAVCGKVVESNSTMLKAYFHRWGFPLDVTGPLPDDPQIIRKSILNGVEDYDLLLVGAGSAKGEKDYTSTILSEEGTMLFHWLLMKPGRPAMAAKVKGKPVVDLPGFPMSTAVVLWTLVLPLLQLLAEGNFDEATVLKQAMGAETEETMKLLTPCSSVPGRNEWLRIKAIALQGEKRVFPLSSGSSTMWTMSEADGFALLPRPVAECPAGTNLKVWLTRKIDWTRRLLFQGSNDPAFERLGSYVHKRGGELIYRSVGSLGGLSALARGECHIAACHLLDPEKGSYNNTYIEKLSNGKQWKRRLLFYRKQGILVAPGNPLHVLTIEDLAEKGVRFINRQPGAGTRVLLDVLLQEKGIAVSDVNGYSIQATTHFDAANRIASGVADAALGIKAAADALGLDFIPITEEPYELVYPQEYEDHPCIQALMDALDDPEWRRDVDKLGGYRWNS
;
A
#
# COMPACT_ATOMS: atom_id res chain seq x y z
N MET A 1 -22.71 -25.82 -28.58
CA MET A 1 -21.98 -26.58 -27.55
C MET A 1 -22.34 -26.01 -26.18
N VAL A 2 -22.78 -26.83 -25.25
CA VAL A 2 -23.04 -26.39 -23.85
C VAL A 2 -21.68 -26.11 -23.23
N LYS A 3 -21.45 -24.87 -22.81
CA LYS A 3 -20.21 -24.48 -22.10
C LYS A 3 -20.09 -25.32 -20.84
N LYS A 4 -18.99 -26.05 -20.65
CA LYS A 4 -18.74 -26.96 -19.53
C LYS A 4 -18.19 -26.25 -18.27
N TRP A 5 -18.04 -24.91 -18.27
CA TRP A 5 -17.50 -24.12 -17.15
C TRP A 5 -18.50 -23.13 -16.61
N ARG A 6 -18.27 -22.67 -15.38
CA ARG A 6 -19.10 -21.66 -14.71
C ARG A 6 -18.76 -20.27 -15.28
N GLU A 7 -19.76 -19.52 -15.72
CA GLU A 7 -19.64 -18.11 -16.01
C GLU A 7 -20.05 -17.29 -14.77
N HIS A 8 -19.30 -16.21 -14.46
CA HIS A 8 -19.63 -15.27 -13.40
C HIS A 8 -19.72 -15.90 -11.99
N VAL A 9 -18.58 -16.37 -11.48
CA VAL A 9 -18.47 -16.94 -10.13
C VAL A 9 -18.16 -15.86 -9.07
N SER A 10 -18.60 -16.07 -7.84
CA SER A 10 -18.16 -15.28 -6.69
C SER A 10 -16.74 -15.68 -6.27
N ILE A 11 -16.15 -14.91 -5.36
CA ILE A 11 -14.83 -15.24 -4.80
C ILE A 11 -14.90 -16.57 -4.05
N GLU A 12 -15.94 -16.76 -3.23
CA GLU A 12 -16.17 -17.96 -2.42
C GLU A 12 -16.39 -19.19 -3.31
N GLU A 13 -17.14 -19.04 -4.40
CA GLU A 13 -17.32 -20.10 -5.41
C GLU A 13 -16.00 -20.44 -6.11
N ALA A 14 -15.15 -19.44 -6.42
CA ALA A 14 -13.84 -19.67 -7.00
C ALA A 14 -12.92 -20.44 -6.02
N TRP A 15 -12.94 -20.09 -4.73
CA TRP A 15 -12.20 -20.82 -3.69
C TRP A 15 -12.66 -22.29 -3.56
N LEU A 16 -13.96 -22.51 -3.62
CA LEU A 16 -14.50 -23.88 -3.63
C LEU A 16 -14.03 -24.68 -4.85
N VAL A 17 -14.06 -24.05 -6.03
CA VAL A 17 -13.56 -24.66 -7.28
C VAL A 17 -12.07 -25.00 -7.16
N PHE A 18 -11.26 -24.14 -6.54
CA PHE A 18 -9.82 -24.41 -6.33
C PHE A 18 -9.63 -25.62 -5.43
N ARG A 19 -10.32 -25.71 -4.28
CA ARG A 19 -10.24 -26.86 -3.36
C ARG A 19 -10.70 -28.18 -3.99
N GLN A 20 -11.64 -28.12 -4.93
CA GLN A 20 -12.12 -29.31 -5.66
C GLN A 20 -11.13 -29.82 -6.72
N ASN A 21 -10.27 -28.94 -7.25
CA ASN A 21 -9.41 -29.24 -8.39
C ASN A 21 -7.92 -29.34 -8.05
N PHE A 22 -7.49 -28.77 -6.91
CA PHE A 22 -6.09 -28.71 -6.50
C PHE A 22 -5.94 -29.12 -5.04
N SER A 23 -4.80 -29.65 -4.72
CA SER A 23 -4.38 -30.04 -3.37
C SER A 23 -2.94 -29.60 -3.13
N SER A 24 -2.46 -29.76 -1.90
CA SER A 24 -1.04 -29.52 -1.60
C SER A 24 -0.14 -30.34 -2.50
N LEU A 25 0.92 -29.73 -2.96
CA LEU A 25 1.94 -30.38 -3.79
C LEU A 25 2.69 -31.47 -3.06
N HIS A 26 2.73 -31.44 -1.70
CA HIS A 26 3.48 -32.36 -0.84
C HIS A 26 4.91 -32.63 -1.33
N LYS A 27 5.53 -31.62 -1.94
CA LYS A 27 6.88 -31.72 -2.47
C LYS A 27 7.87 -31.31 -1.40
N LYS A 28 8.75 -32.23 -1.01
CA LYS A 28 9.81 -31.95 -0.04
C LYS A 28 11.07 -31.44 -0.74
N SER A 29 11.81 -30.57 -0.08
CA SER A 29 13.16 -30.15 -0.47
C SER A 29 14.05 -30.03 0.75
N ASN A 30 15.36 -30.21 0.55
CA ASN A 30 16.35 -29.89 1.56
C ASN A 30 16.86 -28.48 1.31
N VAL A 31 16.70 -27.60 2.29
CA VAL A 31 17.08 -26.19 2.22
C VAL A 31 18.24 -25.94 3.17
N PRO A 32 19.25 -25.12 2.79
CA PRO A 32 20.30 -24.69 3.69
C PRO A 32 19.74 -24.08 4.98
N VAL A 33 20.39 -24.33 6.10
CA VAL A 33 19.92 -23.86 7.43
C VAL A 33 19.85 -22.35 7.52
N ASP A 34 20.73 -21.63 6.84
CA ASP A 34 20.74 -20.15 6.76
C ASP A 34 19.60 -19.55 5.91
N GLU A 35 18.93 -20.38 5.09
CA GLU A 35 17.80 -19.98 4.24
C GLU A 35 16.45 -20.55 4.70
N CYS A 36 16.43 -21.36 5.78
CA CYS A 36 15.24 -22.14 6.16
C CYS A 36 14.19 -21.38 6.98
N THR A 37 14.49 -20.16 7.46
CA THR A 37 13.56 -19.37 8.29
C THR A 37 12.24 -19.10 7.56
N ASP A 38 11.13 -19.18 8.30
CA ASP A 38 9.75 -19.03 7.81
C ASP A 38 9.24 -20.17 6.91
N LEU A 39 10.05 -21.20 6.64
CA LEU A 39 9.60 -22.42 5.97
C LEU A 39 8.96 -23.40 6.95
N ILE A 40 8.19 -24.35 6.42
CA ILE A 40 7.52 -25.40 7.20
C ILE A 40 8.31 -26.70 7.10
N LEU A 41 8.63 -27.29 8.24
CA LEU A 41 9.31 -28.59 8.28
C LEU A 41 8.46 -29.70 7.68
N ALA A 42 9.08 -30.52 6.86
CA ALA A 42 8.44 -31.68 6.24
C ALA A 42 8.59 -32.99 7.05
N GLU A 43 9.49 -33.01 8.03
CA GLU A 43 9.81 -34.19 8.86
C GLU A 43 10.22 -33.76 10.27
N ASP A 44 10.11 -34.69 11.22
CA ASP A 44 10.66 -34.48 12.57
C ASP A 44 12.18 -34.38 12.51
N VAL A 45 12.74 -33.45 13.28
CA VAL A 45 14.19 -33.22 13.34
C VAL A 45 14.70 -33.54 14.73
N PHE A 46 15.71 -34.41 14.79
CA PHE A 46 16.35 -34.85 16.03
C PHE A 46 17.79 -34.31 16.09
N SER A 47 18.23 -33.87 17.24
CA SER A 47 19.60 -33.39 17.39
C SER A 47 20.63 -34.50 17.08
N LYS A 48 21.60 -34.18 16.22
CA LYS A 48 22.73 -35.09 15.90
C LYS A 48 23.87 -34.99 16.90
N ARG A 49 23.85 -34.00 17.79
CA ARG A 49 24.92 -33.69 18.76
C ARG A 49 24.30 -33.19 20.06
N ASN A 50 25.08 -33.29 21.12
CA ASN A 50 24.81 -32.56 22.34
C ASN A 50 25.12 -31.07 22.12
N VAL A 51 24.31 -30.18 22.75
CA VAL A 51 24.52 -28.73 22.76
C VAL A 51 24.54 -28.26 24.20
N PRO A 52 25.68 -27.79 24.74
CA PRO A 52 27.04 -27.86 24.14
C PRO A 52 27.56 -29.30 24.04
N HIS A 53 28.53 -29.53 23.18
CA HIS A 53 29.08 -30.87 22.96
C HIS A 53 30.28 -31.19 23.87
N PHE A 54 30.70 -30.28 24.74
CA PHE A 54 31.71 -30.41 25.79
C PHE A 54 31.25 -29.65 27.02
N SER A 55 31.81 -30.00 28.19
CA SER A 55 31.61 -29.24 29.42
C SER A 55 32.34 -27.90 29.34
N ALA A 56 31.60 -26.78 29.47
CA ALA A 56 32.13 -25.44 29.30
C ALA A 56 32.03 -24.63 30.60
N SER A 57 32.95 -23.68 30.80
CA SER A 57 32.84 -22.73 31.90
C SER A 57 31.64 -21.80 31.65
N ALA A 58 30.82 -21.58 32.70
CA ALA A 58 29.74 -20.62 32.68
C ALA A 58 30.20 -19.19 33.00
N VAL A 59 31.41 -19.02 33.56
CA VAL A 59 31.96 -17.76 34.08
C VAL A 59 33.45 -17.63 33.72
N ASP A 60 33.97 -16.43 33.85
CA ASP A 60 35.43 -16.19 33.84
C ASP A 60 35.99 -16.47 35.22
N GLY A 61 37.10 -17.24 35.26
CA GLY A 61 37.67 -17.59 36.56
C GLY A 61 38.72 -18.70 36.49
N TYR A 62 38.71 -19.57 37.46
CA TYR A 62 39.73 -20.62 37.64
C TYR A 62 39.09 -22.00 37.74
N ALA A 63 39.33 -22.84 36.77
CA ALA A 63 38.97 -24.27 36.79
C ALA A 63 39.87 -24.97 37.80
N LEU A 64 39.29 -25.79 38.68
CA LEU A 64 40.00 -26.43 39.79
C LEU A 64 39.21 -27.64 40.29
N SER A 65 39.88 -28.46 41.15
CA SER A 65 39.20 -29.52 41.89
C SER A 65 38.47 -28.95 43.08
N THR A 66 37.13 -29.08 43.15
CA THR A 66 36.27 -28.54 44.22
C THR A 66 36.66 -29.06 45.60
N LYS A 67 37.20 -30.28 45.70
CA LYS A 67 37.72 -30.85 46.95
C LYS A 67 38.78 -30.01 47.59
N LYS A 68 39.56 -29.26 46.82
CA LYS A 68 40.60 -28.37 47.31
C LYS A 68 40.06 -27.05 47.86
N THR A 69 38.79 -26.77 47.66
CA THR A 69 38.16 -25.55 48.18
C THR A 69 37.42 -25.79 49.51
N ALA A 70 37.50 -27.00 50.06
CA ALA A 70 36.76 -27.38 51.25
C ALA A 70 37.10 -26.42 52.43
N ASN A 71 36.03 -25.91 53.09
CA ASN A 71 36.10 -24.94 54.20
C ASN A 71 36.63 -23.55 53.79
N ALA A 72 36.82 -23.26 52.52
CA ALA A 72 37.18 -21.91 52.09
C ALA A 72 36.06 -20.90 52.40
N SER A 73 36.44 -19.77 53.00
CA SER A 73 35.53 -18.65 53.24
C SER A 73 36.34 -17.35 53.24
N SER A 74 35.65 -16.21 53.27
CA SER A 74 36.30 -14.90 53.34
C SER A 74 37.16 -14.73 54.61
N ALA A 75 36.80 -15.42 55.69
CA ALA A 75 37.55 -15.40 56.95
C ALA A 75 38.70 -16.43 56.99
N THR A 76 38.56 -17.52 56.27
CA THR A 76 39.53 -18.64 56.21
C THR A 76 39.78 -19.03 54.73
N PRO A 77 40.54 -18.22 53.98
CA PRO A 77 40.85 -18.53 52.60
C PRO A 77 41.75 -19.76 52.46
N VAL A 78 41.50 -20.55 51.40
CA VAL A 78 42.38 -21.62 51.01
C VAL A 78 43.33 -21.11 49.92
N PHE A 79 44.61 -21.51 49.98
CA PHE A 79 45.63 -21.08 49.03
C PHE A 79 46.02 -22.27 48.14
N LEU A 80 45.89 -22.10 46.82
CA LEU A 80 46.26 -23.12 45.82
C LEU A 80 47.54 -22.71 45.08
N ASP A 81 48.38 -23.70 44.82
CA ASP A 81 49.59 -23.52 44.01
C ASP A 81 49.24 -23.44 42.50
N ARG A 82 50.16 -22.90 41.70
CA ARG A 82 49.94 -22.63 40.28
C ARG A 82 49.53 -23.86 39.47
N GLU A 83 49.92 -25.05 39.83
CA GLU A 83 49.62 -26.33 39.17
C GLU A 83 48.24 -26.88 39.55
N GLU A 84 47.56 -26.27 40.54
CA GLU A 84 46.31 -26.79 41.08
C GLU A 84 45.06 -26.15 40.46
N TYR A 85 45.24 -25.16 39.59
CA TYR A 85 44.17 -24.45 38.90
C TYR A 85 44.56 -24.04 37.48
N GLN A 86 43.57 -23.79 36.63
CA GLN A 86 43.73 -23.24 35.30
C GLN A 86 42.81 -22.03 35.09
N TRP A 87 43.41 -20.93 34.62
CA TRP A 87 42.56 -19.81 34.16
C TRP A 87 41.69 -20.24 33.00
N ILE A 88 40.41 -19.91 33.04
CA ILE A 88 39.44 -20.25 32.01
C ILE A 88 38.44 -19.08 31.81
N ASN A 89 38.12 -18.79 30.54
CA ASN A 89 37.09 -17.83 30.21
C ASN A 89 35.74 -18.52 29.96
N THR A 90 34.66 -17.77 30.09
CA THR A 90 33.29 -18.21 29.77
C THR A 90 33.25 -18.89 28.41
N GLY A 91 32.61 -20.05 28.33
CA GLY A 91 32.43 -20.85 27.12
C GLY A 91 33.63 -21.72 26.74
N MET A 92 34.79 -21.64 27.40
CA MET A 92 35.91 -22.53 27.14
C MET A 92 35.70 -23.93 27.76
N ALA A 93 36.31 -24.93 27.13
CA ALA A 93 36.23 -26.31 27.61
C ALA A 93 36.93 -26.49 28.97
N VAL A 94 36.19 -27.08 29.92
CA VAL A 94 36.76 -27.47 31.22
C VAL A 94 37.44 -28.84 31.08
N SER A 95 38.73 -28.91 31.50
CA SER A 95 39.47 -30.16 31.48
C SER A 95 38.86 -31.18 32.44
N LEU A 96 38.93 -32.47 32.12
CA LEU A 96 38.37 -33.57 32.91
C LEU A 96 39.02 -33.73 34.32
N GLU A 97 40.15 -33.11 34.53
CA GLU A 97 40.81 -33.06 35.87
C GLU A 97 40.19 -32.08 36.87
N TYR A 98 39.34 -31.16 36.36
CA TYR A 98 38.63 -30.15 37.12
C TYR A 98 37.13 -30.40 37.16
N ASP A 99 36.50 -30.18 38.30
CA ASP A 99 35.10 -30.46 38.55
C ASP A 99 34.29 -29.23 39.00
N GLY A 100 34.94 -28.04 39.00
CA GLY A 100 34.29 -26.76 39.29
C GLY A 100 35.09 -25.57 38.76
N VAL A 101 34.41 -24.43 38.58
CA VAL A 101 35.03 -23.15 38.20
C VAL A 101 34.76 -22.12 39.26
N LEU A 102 35.83 -21.57 39.87
CA LEU A 102 35.78 -20.48 40.81
C LEU A 102 35.67 -19.16 40.03
N MET A 103 34.66 -18.35 40.32
CA MET A 103 34.54 -17.02 39.71
C MET A 103 35.74 -16.14 40.11
N VAL A 104 36.17 -15.28 39.20
CA VAL A 104 37.30 -14.36 39.48
C VAL A 104 37.03 -13.47 40.66
N GLU A 105 35.77 -13.09 40.88
CA GLU A 105 35.30 -12.25 41.98
C GLU A 105 35.43 -12.92 43.36
N ASP A 106 35.38 -14.26 43.40
CA ASP A 106 35.51 -15.06 44.63
C ASP A 106 36.97 -15.46 44.91
N SER A 107 37.94 -14.80 44.26
CA SER A 107 39.36 -15.14 44.35
C SER A 107 40.30 -13.92 44.35
N SER A 108 41.54 -14.12 44.72
CA SER A 108 42.65 -13.18 44.46
C SER A 108 43.98 -13.92 44.37
N VAL A 109 44.94 -13.35 43.64
CA VAL A 109 46.29 -13.89 43.58
C VAL A 109 47.16 -13.15 44.60
N LYS A 110 47.75 -13.89 45.57
CA LYS A 110 48.67 -13.39 46.61
C LYS A 110 49.93 -14.26 46.66
N ASP A 111 51.09 -13.63 46.61
CA ASP A 111 52.40 -14.31 46.69
C ASP A 111 52.53 -15.50 45.70
N GLY A 112 51.97 -15.37 44.48
CA GLY A 112 51.99 -16.38 43.44
C GLY A 112 50.98 -17.52 43.63
N LYS A 113 50.21 -17.53 44.72
CA LYS A 113 49.14 -18.50 44.98
C LYS A 113 47.77 -17.92 44.76
N LEU A 114 46.79 -18.75 44.36
CA LEU A 114 45.39 -18.39 44.26
C LEU A 114 44.72 -18.51 45.62
N ALA A 115 44.28 -17.41 46.17
CA ALA A 115 43.47 -17.38 47.38
C ALA A 115 41.97 -17.58 46.97
N VAL A 116 41.38 -18.64 47.50
CA VAL A 116 39.98 -19.03 47.29
C VAL A 116 39.16 -18.64 48.48
N TYR A 117 38.11 -17.81 48.29
CA TYR A 117 37.29 -17.28 49.37
C TYR A 117 35.93 -17.96 49.49
N LYS A 118 35.66 -18.99 48.69
CA LYS A 118 34.38 -19.70 48.63
C LYS A 118 34.58 -21.18 48.39
N THR A 119 33.86 -22.01 49.17
CA THR A 119 33.78 -23.42 48.91
C THR A 119 32.89 -23.68 47.68
N LEU A 120 33.38 -24.50 46.78
CA LEU A 120 32.63 -24.95 45.58
C LEU A 120 32.12 -26.37 45.74
N SER A 121 30.97 -26.64 45.12
CA SER A 121 30.42 -27.95 44.91
C SER A 121 30.80 -28.47 43.52
N MET A 122 30.82 -29.79 43.33
CA MET A 122 31.05 -30.42 42.05
C MET A 122 30.00 -29.93 41.03
N GLY A 123 30.44 -29.43 39.88
CA GLY A 123 29.62 -28.88 38.81
C GLY A 123 29.37 -27.39 38.94
N ASP A 124 29.80 -26.72 40.02
CA ASP A 124 29.59 -25.27 40.17
C ASP A 124 30.23 -24.51 38.99
N ASN A 125 29.45 -23.62 38.37
CA ASN A 125 29.82 -22.80 37.23
C ASN A 125 30.33 -23.59 36.00
N ILE A 126 29.94 -24.86 35.85
CA ILE A 126 30.18 -25.67 34.68
C ILE A 126 28.86 -25.92 33.96
N ARG A 127 28.81 -25.57 32.69
CA ARG A 127 27.72 -25.96 31.78
C ARG A 127 27.98 -27.40 31.32
N PRO A 128 27.15 -28.37 31.71
CA PRO A 128 27.38 -29.76 31.35
C PRO A 128 27.15 -30.03 29.85
N VAL A 129 27.70 -31.12 29.36
CA VAL A 129 27.42 -31.63 28.00
C VAL A 129 25.92 -31.86 27.83
N GLY A 130 25.31 -31.27 26.79
CA GLY A 130 23.89 -31.45 26.47
C GLY A 130 22.93 -30.66 27.41
N GLU A 131 23.43 -29.65 28.10
CA GLU A 131 22.63 -28.79 28.98
C GLU A 131 21.39 -28.22 28.26
N ASP A 132 21.55 -27.79 27.00
CA ASP A 132 20.48 -27.23 26.18
C ASP A 132 19.73 -28.33 25.44
N VAL A 133 20.46 -29.16 24.69
CA VAL A 133 19.89 -30.27 23.91
C VAL A 133 20.80 -31.48 23.93
N THR A 134 20.21 -32.68 24.15
CA THR A 134 20.94 -33.95 24.07
C THR A 134 20.85 -34.54 22.67
N CYS A 135 21.88 -35.27 22.27
CA CYS A 135 21.89 -36.05 21.03
C CYS A 135 20.71 -37.05 21.00
N GLY A 136 19.95 -37.06 19.89
CA GLY A 136 18.76 -37.88 19.73
C GLY A 136 17.47 -37.27 20.26
N GLN A 137 17.53 -36.11 20.95
CA GLN A 137 16.34 -35.38 21.37
C GLN A 137 15.63 -34.76 20.15
N ILE A 138 14.31 -34.84 20.13
CA ILE A 138 13.50 -34.14 19.12
C ILE A 138 13.58 -32.63 19.38
N ILE A 139 13.99 -31.87 18.36
CA ILE A 139 14.15 -30.41 18.45
C ILE A 139 13.13 -29.65 17.62
N ALA A 140 12.46 -30.31 16.67
CA ALA A 140 11.31 -29.78 15.94
C ALA A 140 10.50 -30.90 15.32
N ARG A 141 9.22 -30.63 15.03
CA ARG A 141 8.29 -31.60 14.45
C ARG A 141 7.92 -31.23 13.02
N ALA A 142 7.52 -32.22 12.25
CA ALA A 142 6.88 -32.01 10.96
C ALA A 142 5.67 -31.07 11.12
N GLY A 143 5.58 -30.05 10.25
CA GLY A 143 4.56 -29.01 10.32
C GLY A 143 4.96 -27.77 11.13
N ASP A 144 6.05 -27.80 11.90
CA ASP A 144 6.52 -26.62 12.62
C ASP A 144 7.05 -25.56 11.63
N LYS A 145 6.68 -24.30 11.87
CA LYS A 145 7.26 -23.17 11.17
C LYS A 145 8.63 -22.83 11.78
N ILE A 146 9.66 -22.75 10.96
CA ILE A 146 11.02 -22.53 11.40
C ILE A 146 11.22 -21.06 11.81
N SER A 147 11.46 -20.84 13.11
CA SER A 147 11.86 -19.54 13.64
C SER A 147 13.36 -19.30 13.47
N PRO A 148 13.85 -18.03 13.57
CA PRO A 148 15.29 -17.75 13.58
C PRO A 148 16.07 -18.49 14.66
N ALA A 149 15.49 -18.64 15.87
CA ALA A 149 16.10 -19.40 16.96
C ALA A 149 16.20 -20.91 16.63
N LEU A 150 15.18 -21.48 16.00
CA LEU A 150 15.16 -22.87 15.58
C LEU A 150 16.19 -23.14 14.47
N ALA A 151 16.36 -22.21 13.52
CA ALA A 151 17.40 -22.30 12.49
C ALA A 151 18.82 -22.33 13.13
N ALA A 152 19.09 -21.48 14.11
CA ALA A 152 20.35 -21.48 14.86
C ALA A 152 20.55 -22.81 15.62
N LEU A 153 19.47 -23.35 16.21
CA LEU A 153 19.51 -24.63 16.92
C LEU A 153 19.80 -25.81 15.95
N PHE A 154 19.27 -25.79 14.74
CA PHE A 154 19.59 -26.79 13.71
C PHE A 154 21.10 -26.81 13.40
N LEU A 155 21.69 -25.63 13.21
CA LEU A 155 23.12 -25.53 12.97
C LEU A 155 23.93 -26.07 14.15
N ALA A 156 23.61 -25.66 15.38
CA ALA A 156 24.27 -26.14 16.61
C ALA A 156 24.11 -27.67 16.80
N SER A 157 22.94 -28.19 16.40
CA SER A 157 22.62 -29.64 16.44
C SER A 157 23.25 -30.45 15.31
N GLY A 158 24.00 -29.81 14.38
CA GLY A 158 24.79 -30.49 13.35
C GLY A 158 24.10 -30.66 11.99
N TYR A 159 23.17 -29.78 11.66
CA TYR A 159 22.53 -29.75 10.34
C TYR A 159 23.11 -28.66 9.46
N SER A 160 23.39 -28.96 8.21
CA SER A 160 23.67 -27.99 7.13
C SER A 160 22.44 -27.74 6.26
N PHE A 161 21.54 -28.72 6.21
CA PHE A 161 20.28 -28.69 5.46
C PHE A 161 19.17 -29.28 6.31
N VAL A 162 17.94 -28.79 6.12
CA VAL A 162 16.73 -29.32 6.77
C VAL A 162 15.65 -29.64 5.75
N PRO A 163 14.85 -30.71 5.97
CA PRO A 163 13.75 -31.06 5.07
C PRO A 163 12.55 -30.13 5.32
N VAL A 164 12.13 -29.44 4.27
CA VAL A 164 10.99 -28.52 4.32
C VAL A 164 9.99 -28.84 3.21
N TRP A 165 8.76 -28.40 3.37
CA TRP A 165 7.80 -28.37 2.28
C TRP A 165 8.20 -27.29 1.29
N SER A 166 8.33 -27.66 0.01
CA SER A 166 8.68 -26.73 -1.07
C SER A 166 7.53 -25.76 -1.31
N LYS A 167 7.85 -24.47 -1.44
CA LYS A 167 6.88 -23.48 -1.90
C LYS A 167 6.57 -23.68 -3.39
N PRO A 168 5.30 -23.46 -3.84
CA PRO A 168 4.94 -23.51 -5.25
C PRO A 168 5.79 -22.52 -6.05
N ARG A 169 6.39 -22.96 -7.15
CA ARG A 169 7.07 -22.08 -8.10
C ARG A 169 6.04 -21.48 -9.07
N THR A 170 6.06 -20.17 -9.20
CA THR A 170 5.12 -19.44 -10.06
C THR A 170 5.84 -18.76 -11.20
N LEU A 171 5.25 -18.82 -12.41
CA LEU A 171 5.68 -18.06 -13.58
C LEU A 171 4.62 -17.03 -13.94
N TYR A 172 5.02 -15.77 -14.12
CA TYR A 172 4.18 -14.72 -14.72
C TYR A 172 4.60 -14.46 -16.16
N ILE A 173 3.61 -14.50 -17.07
CA ILE A 173 3.75 -14.31 -18.51
C ILE A 173 2.94 -13.08 -18.91
N PRO A 174 3.52 -11.88 -18.98
CA PRO A 174 2.85 -10.70 -19.49
C PRO A 174 2.66 -10.81 -21.02
N THR A 175 1.48 -10.46 -21.53
CA THR A 175 1.17 -10.46 -22.98
C THR A 175 0.55 -9.14 -23.42
N GLY A 176 0.75 -8.74 -24.66
CA GLY A 176 0.19 -7.54 -25.28
C GLY A 176 1.16 -6.87 -26.24
N ASP A 177 0.68 -6.57 -27.45
CA ASP A 177 1.46 -5.84 -28.45
C ASP A 177 1.80 -4.40 -28.00
N GLU A 178 0.95 -3.82 -27.13
CA GLU A 178 1.14 -2.48 -26.58
C GLU A 178 2.18 -2.42 -25.45
N ILE A 179 2.54 -3.58 -24.87
CA ILE A 179 3.35 -3.62 -23.64
C ILE A 179 4.84 -3.64 -23.97
N VAL A 180 5.61 -2.79 -23.29
CA VAL A 180 7.07 -2.76 -23.37
C VAL A 180 7.68 -3.03 -22.00
N SER A 181 8.87 -3.65 -21.98
CA SER A 181 9.59 -3.91 -20.73
C SER A 181 9.98 -2.60 -20.02
N GLY A 182 10.09 -2.64 -18.70
CA GLY A 182 10.58 -1.50 -17.92
C GLY A 182 11.98 -1.03 -18.37
N LYS A 183 12.84 -1.96 -18.81
CA LYS A 183 14.17 -1.62 -19.34
C LYS A 183 14.06 -0.81 -20.62
N THR A 184 13.27 -1.26 -21.57
CA THR A 184 13.01 -0.56 -22.84
C THR A 184 12.40 0.83 -22.59
N TRP A 185 11.38 0.90 -21.71
CA TRP A 185 10.73 2.15 -21.34
C TRP A 185 11.70 3.20 -20.78
N LEU A 186 12.61 2.78 -19.90
CA LEU A 186 13.59 3.69 -19.29
C LEU A 186 14.69 4.13 -20.28
N SER A 187 15.05 3.29 -21.26
CA SER A 187 16.11 3.59 -22.23
C SER A 187 15.62 4.38 -23.44
N GLU A 188 14.41 4.11 -23.91
CA GLU A 188 13.85 4.67 -25.16
C GLU A 188 12.81 5.77 -24.91
N GLY A 189 12.30 5.88 -23.68
CA GLY A 189 11.28 6.85 -23.31
C GLY A 189 9.86 6.39 -23.67
N ALA A 190 8.90 7.32 -23.48
CA ALA A 190 7.50 7.07 -23.76
C ALA A 190 7.20 7.13 -25.27
N VAL A 191 6.64 6.06 -25.81
CA VAL A 191 6.22 5.97 -27.21
C VAL A 191 4.70 5.93 -27.26
N CYS A 192 4.09 6.73 -28.16
CA CYS A 192 2.64 6.75 -28.33
C CYS A 192 2.10 5.35 -28.67
N GLY A 193 1.06 4.91 -28.00
CA GLY A 193 0.45 3.58 -28.16
C GLY A 193 1.18 2.44 -27.43
N LYS A 194 2.29 2.73 -26.72
CA LYS A 194 2.98 1.76 -25.88
C LYS A 194 2.79 2.06 -24.40
N VAL A 195 2.71 1.01 -23.58
CA VAL A 195 2.54 1.08 -22.12
C VAL A 195 3.63 0.26 -21.46
N VAL A 196 4.23 0.81 -20.38
CA VAL A 196 5.22 0.04 -19.61
C VAL A 196 4.56 -1.12 -18.86
N GLU A 197 5.18 -2.28 -18.91
CA GLU A 197 4.82 -3.44 -18.12
C GLU A 197 5.19 -3.18 -16.64
N SER A 198 4.25 -2.68 -15.87
CA SER A 198 4.40 -2.34 -14.45
C SER A 198 3.85 -3.40 -13.49
N ASN A 199 3.00 -4.31 -13.99
CA ASN A 199 2.37 -5.34 -13.16
C ASN A 199 3.42 -6.30 -12.59
N SER A 200 4.44 -6.68 -13.35
CA SER A 200 5.51 -7.56 -12.85
C SER A 200 6.24 -6.99 -11.64
N THR A 201 6.45 -5.66 -11.60
CA THR A 201 7.04 -5.00 -10.43
C THR A 201 6.14 -5.15 -9.20
N MET A 202 4.85 -4.95 -9.37
CA MET A 202 3.86 -5.11 -8.31
C MET A 202 3.74 -6.58 -7.87
N LEU A 203 3.68 -7.54 -8.82
CA LEU A 203 3.63 -8.97 -8.53
C LEU A 203 4.86 -9.40 -7.72
N LYS A 204 6.06 -9.02 -8.16
CA LYS A 204 7.31 -9.34 -7.43
C LYS A 204 7.27 -8.85 -5.99
N ALA A 205 6.76 -7.63 -5.75
CA ALA A 205 6.64 -7.07 -4.42
C ALA A 205 5.64 -7.85 -3.54
N TYR A 206 4.50 -8.26 -4.08
CA TYR A 206 3.52 -9.09 -3.36
C TYR A 206 4.07 -10.49 -3.08
N PHE A 207 4.65 -11.18 -4.07
CA PHE A 207 5.22 -12.51 -3.91
C PHE A 207 6.37 -12.52 -2.90
N HIS A 208 7.24 -11.51 -2.93
CA HIS A 208 8.27 -11.33 -1.91
C HIS A 208 7.67 -11.17 -0.51
N ARG A 209 6.66 -10.31 -0.34
CA ARG A 209 5.95 -10.13 0.93
C ARG A 209 5.31 -11.43 1.42
N TRP A 210 4.71 -12.21 0.54
CA TRP A 210 4.09 -13.49 0.87
C TRP A 210 5.11 -14.61 1.05
N GLY A 211 6.36 -14.38 0.66
CA GLY A 211 7.45 -15.35 0.75
C GLY A 211 7.34 -16.48 -0.25
N PHE A 212 6.71 -16.28 -1.41
CA PHE A 212 6.64 -17.24 -2.53
C PHE A 212 7.57 -16.84 -3.68
N PRO A 213 8.20 -17.81 -4.38
CA PRO A 213 9.03 -17.53 -5.54
C PRO A 213 8.18 -17.15 -6.75
N LEU A 214 8.66 -16.17 -7.52
CA LEU A 214 8.04 -15.71 -8.77
C LEU A 214 9.11 -15.47 -9.83
N ASP A 215 9.02 -16.18 -10.93
CA ASP A 215 9.75 -15.89 -12.16
C ASP A 215 8.83 -15.11 -13.14
N VAL A 216 9.43 -14.27 -13.97
CA VAL A 216 8.70 -13.42 -14.91
C VAL A 216 9.37 -13.50 -16.27
N THR A 217 8.61 -13.75 -17.33
CA THR A 217 9.12 -13.66 -18.71
C THR A 217 9.21 -12.21 -19.17
N GLY A 218 9.89 -11.93 -20.29
CA GLY A 218 9.67 -10.68 -21.02
C GLY A 218 8.23 -10.62 -21.55
N PRO A 219 7.72 -9.40 -21.87
CA PRO A 219 6.42 -9.27 -22.52
C PRO A 219 6.37 -10.06 -23.83
N LEU A 220 5.32 -10.85 -24.02
CA LEU A 220 5.08 -11.60 -25.24
C LEU A 220 4.12 -10.84 -26.16
N PRO A 221 4.29 -10.91 -27.49
CA PRO A 221 3.34 -10.35 -28.43
C PRO A 221 1.99 -11.11 -28.39
N ASP A 222 0.95 -10.48 -28.90
CA ASP A 222 -0.39 -11.06 -29.07
C ASP A 222 -0.43 -12.10 -30.20
N ASP A 223 0.46 -13.09 -30.11
CA ASP A 223 0.55 -14.23 -31.02
C ASP A 223 0.09 -15.51 -30.30
N PRO A 224 -1.01 -16.14 -30.75
CA PRO A 224 -1.56 -17.32 -30.10
C PRO A 224 -0.60 -18.52 -30.06
N GLN A 225 0.32 -18.64 -31.01
CA GLN A 225 1.28 -19.76 -31.04
C GLN A 225 2.39 -19.53 -29.99
N ILE A 226 2.85 -18.29 -29.87
CA ILE A 226 3.86 -17.90 -28.89
C ILE A 226 3.30 -18.05 -27.46
N ILE A 227 2.09 -17.52 -27.22
CA ILE A 227 1.41 -17.61 -25.92
C ILE A 227 1.16 -19.08 -25.55
N ARG A 228 0.61 -19.88 -26.47
CA ARG A 228 0.37 -21.32 -26.28
C ARG A 228 1.65 -22.06 -25.91
N LYS A 229 2.73 -21.84 -26.65
CA LYS A 229 4.03 -22.47 -26.40
C LYS A 229 4.57 -22.09 -25.02
N SER A 230 4.44 -20.81 -24.66
CA SER A 230 4.90 -20.32 -23.34
C SER A 230 4.10 -20.96 -22.18
N ILE A 231 2.78 -21.07 -22.31
CA ILE A 231 1.92 -21.75 -21.31
C ILE A 231 2.29 -23.23 -21.22
N LEU A 232 2.39 -23.95 -22.34
CA LEU A 232 2.67 -25.39 -22.36
C LEU A 232 4.07 -25.74 -21.82
N ASN A 233 5.07 -24.90 -22.07
CA ASN A 233 6.38 -25.05 -21.49
C ASN A 233 6.37 -24.69 -19.99
N GLY A 234 5.70 -23.59 -19.63
CA GLY A 234 5.64 -23.15 -18.24
C GLY A 234 5.00 -24.17 -17.31
N VAL A 235 3.96 -24.88 -17.72
CA VAL A 235 3.30 -25.90 -16.86
C VAL A 235 4.18 -27.14 -16.62
N GLU A 236 5.24 -27.37 -17.40
CA GLU A 236 6.21 -28.44 -17.09
C GLU A 236 7.10 -28.06 -15.90
N ASP A 237 7.57 -26.81 -15.86
CA ASP A 237 8.61 -26.37 -14.91
C ASP A 237 8.04 -25.68 -13.66
N TYR A 238 6.82 -25.16 -13.72
CA TYR A 238 6.19 -24.37 -12.65
C TYR A 238 4.93 -25.04 -12.09
N ASP A 239 4.57 -24.68 -10.87
CA ASP A 239 3.42 -25.22 -10.15
C ASP A 239 2.16 -24.35 -10.32
N LEU A 240 2.34 -23.06 -10.66
CA LEU A 240 1.30 -22.09 -10.97
C LEU A 240 1.76 -21.19 -12.11
N LEU A 241 0.90 -20.95 -13.09
CA LEU A 241 1.11 -19.95 -14.12
C LEU A 241 0.14 -18.79 -13.94
N LEU A 242 0.65 -17.57 -14.09
CA LEU A 242 -0.12 -16.35 -14.21
C LEU A 242 0.09 -15.78 -15.61
N VAL A 243 -0.98 -15.54 -16.36
CA VAL A 243 -0.92 -14.92 -17.69
C VAL A 243 -1.51 -13.52 -17.57
N GLY A 244 -0.83 -12.49 -18.06
CA GLY A 244 -1.27 -11.10 -17.94
C GLY A 244 -1.77 -10.55 -19.24
N ALA A 245 -2.95 -9.89 -19.21
CA ALA A 245 -3.52 -9.07 -20.28
C ALA A 245 -4.20 -9.77 -21.46
N GLY A 246 -4.70 -10.99 -21.32
CA GLY A 246 -5.47 -11.66 -22.38
C GLY A 246 -7.00 -11.62 -22.24
N SER A 247 -7.54 -10.92 -21.25
CA SER A 247 -8.90 -11.16 -20.74
C SER A 247 -9.99 -10.16 -21.15
N ALA A 248 -9.73 -9.29 -22.13
CA ALA A 248 -10.74 -8.37 -22.64
C ALA A 248 -11.63 -9.08 -23.69
N LYS A 249 -12.94 -8.75 -23.73
CA LYS A 249 -13.89 -9.17 -24.78
C LYS A 249 -13.52 -8.60 -26.16
N GLY A 250 -12.26 -8.73 -26.58
CA GLY A 250 -11.78 -8.30 -27.88
C GLY A 250 -11.69 -9.50 -28.85
N GLU A 251 -11.60 -9.24 -30.12
CA GLU A 251 -11.30 -10.25 -31.14
C GLU A 251 -9.98 -10.99 -30.91
N LYS A 252 -9.12 -10.46 -30.00
CA LYS A 252 -7.79 -10.98 -29.63
C LYS A 252 -7.73 -11.66 -28.23
N ASP A 253 -8.85 -12.20 -27.71
CA ASP A 253 -8.81 -12.99 -26.46
C ASP A 253 -8.27 -14.42 -26.76
N TYR A 254 -6.98 -14.49 -27.05
CA TYR A 254 -6.32 -15.76 -27.37
C TYR A 254 -6.16 -16.65 -26.13
N THR A 255 -5.96 -16.05 -24.93
CA THR A 255 -5.70 -16.80 -23.71
C THR A 255 -6.88 -17.70 -23.34
N SER A 256 -8.11 -17.22 -23.39
CA SER A 256 -9.29 -18.04 -23.08
C SER A 256 -9.46 -19.21 -24.05
N THR A 257 -9.19 -18.99 -25.34
CA THR A 257 -9.23 -20.03 -26.36
C THR A 257 -8.17 -21.09 -26.11
N ILE A 258 -6.91 -20.68 -25.87
CA ILE A 258 -5.79 -21.59 -25.59
C ILE A 258 -6.08 -22.42 -24.35
N LEU A 259 -6.52 -21.79 -23.25
CA LEU A 259 -6.82 -22.50 -22.01
C LEU A 259 -7.98 -23.49 -22.15
N SER A 260 -8.96 -23.20 -23.02
CA SER A 260 -10.09 -24.11 -23.32
C SER A 260 -9.67 -25.30 -24.18
N GLU A 261 -8.69 -25.12 -25.07
CA GLU A 261 -8.18 -26.17 -25.94
C GLU A 261 -7.16 -27.08 -25.24
N GLU A 262 -6.25 -26.49 -24.44
CA GLU A 262 -5.14 -27.21 -23.83
C GLU A 262 -5.45 -27.75 -22.40
N GLY A 263 -6.62 -27.39 -21.86
CA GLY A 263 -6.95 -27.75 -20.49
C GLY A 263 -8.44 -27.81 -20.20
N THR A 264 -8.76 -27.71 -18.91
CA THR A 264 -10.12 -27.61 -18.41
C THR A 264 -10.34 -26.22 -17.85
N MET A 265 -11.18 -25.41 -18.49
CA MET A 265 -11.60 -24.12 -17.94
C MET A 265 -12.39 -24.37 -16.66
N LEU A 266 -12.00 -23.76 -15.57
CA LEU A 266 -12.66 -23.87 -14.26
C LEU A 266 -13.75 -22.82 -14.10
N PHE A 267 -13.42 -21.58 -14.37
CA PHE A 267 -14.36 -20.47 -14.44
C PHE A 267 -13.83 -19.36 -15.33
N HIS A 268 -14.77 -18.55 -15.86
CA HIS A 268 -14.49 -17.35 -16.62
C HIS A 268 -15.37 -16.22 -16.08
N TRP A 269 -14.73 -15.14 -15.63
CA TRP A 269 -15.26 -13.95 -15.00
C TRP A 269 -15.72 -14.10 -13.56
N LEU A 270 -15.31 -13.08 -12.78
CA LEU A 270 -15.67 -12.95 -11.39
C LEU A 270 -16.79 -11.92 -11.19
N LEU A 271 -17.62 -12.18 -10.18
CA LEU A 271 -18.66 -11.23 -9.74
C LEU A 271 -18.04 -10.16 -8.82
N MET A 272 -17.01 -9.48 -9.33
CA MET A 272 -16.34 -8.39 -8.60
C MET A 272 -15.93 -7.23 -9.53
N LYS A 273 -15.61 -6.09 -8.95
CA LYS A 273 -15.10 -4.87 -9.58
C LYS A 273 -14.10 -4.19 -8.64
N PRO A 274 -12.87 -3.87 -9.13
CA PRO A 274 -12.26 -4.32 -10.40
C PRO A 274 -11.91 -5.80 -10.36
N GLY A 275 -11.38 -6.34 -11.48
CA GLY A 275 -10.91 -7.72 -11.55
C GLY A 275 -11.88 -8.72 -12.19
N ARG A 276 -13.04 -8.24 -12.69
CA ARG A 276 -14.05 -9.09 -13.34
C ARG A 276 -13.50 -10.04 -14.41
N PRO A 277 -12.60 -9.62 -15.34
CA PRO A 277 -12.20 -10.46 -16.47
C PRO A 277 -11.34 -11.68 -16.10
N ALA A 278 -10.90 -11.83 -14.86
CA ALA A 278 -10.06 -12.97 -14.47
C ALA A 278 -10.73 -14.31 -14.77
N MET A 279 -9.90 -15.27 -15.18
CA MET A 279 -10.30 -16.66 -15.40
C MET A 279 -9.27 -17.63 -14.81
N ALA A 280 -9.68 -18.86 -14.60
CA ALA A 280 -8.78 -19.93 -14.18
C ALA A 280 -9.06 -21.21 -14.95
N ALA A 281 -7.99 -21.93 -15.26
CA ALA A 281 -8.02 -23.22 -15.93
C ALA A 281 -7.06 -24.21 -15.27
N LYS A 282 -7.25 -25.50 -15.55
CA LYS A 282 -6.34 -26.59 -15.19
C LYS A 282 -5.71 -27.15 -16.45
N VAL A 283 -4.41 -26.91 -16.66
CA VAL A 283 -3.64 -27.36 -17.82
C VAL A 283 -2.60 -28.39 -17.33
N LYS A 284 -2.61 -29.60 -17.90
CA LYS A 284 -1.75 -30.72 -17.45
C LYS A 284 -1.72 -30.92 -15.92
N GLY A 285 -2.86 -30.72 -15.27
CA GLY A 285 -2.98 -30.84 -13.82
C GLY A 285 -2.57 -29.61 -13.01
N LYS A 286 -1.98 -28.58 -13.61
CA LYS A 286 -1.49 -27.36 -12.99
C LYS A 286 -2.50 -26.22 -13.13
N PRO A 287 -2.63 -25.33 -12.13
CA PRO A 287 -3.44 -24.12 -12.26
C PRO A 287 -2.80 -23.09 -13.17
N VAL A 288 -3.62 -22.49 -14.02
CA VAL A 288 -3.30 -21.32 -14.82
C VAL A 288 -4.35 -20.26 -14.53
N VAL A 289 -3.93 -19.08 -14.07
CA VAL A 289 -4.81 -17.94 -13.74
C VAL A 289 -4.49 -16.80 -14.70
N ASP A 290 -5.51 -16.33 -15.41
CA ASP A 290 -5.39 -15.15 -16.25
C ASP A 290 -5.71 -13.88 -15.46
N LEU A 291 -4.80 -12.91 -15.52
CA LEU A 291 -4.84 -11.65 -14.79
C LEU A 291 -5.28 -10.52 -15.72
N PRO A 292 -6.19 -9.63 -15.27
CA PRO A 292 -6.52 -8.43 -16.02
C PRO A 292 -5.31 -7.51 -16.20
N GLY A 293 -5.20 -6.79 -17.33
CA GLY A 293 -4.06 -5.90 -17.60
C GLY A 293 -3.96 -4.69 -16.70
N PHE A 294 -5.08 -4.14 -16.20
CA PHE A 294 -5.06 -2.94 -15.36
C PHE A 294 -4.56 -3.23 -13.93
N PRO A 295 -3.61 -2.42 -13.40
CA PRO A 295 -2.93 -2.70 -12.13
C PRO A 295 -3.86 -2.94 -10.93
N MET A 296 -4.90 -2.13 -10.76
CA MET A 296 -5.85 -2.34 -9.64
C MET A 296 -6.64 -3.64 -9.80
N SER A 297 -7.01 -3.99 -11.04
CA SER A 297 -7.68 -5.26 -11.32
C SER A 297 -6.79 -6.45 -11.01
N THR A 298 -5.53 -6.36 -11.43
CA THR A 298 -4.49 -7.37 -11.13
C THR A 298 -4.31 -7.52 -9.63
N ALA A 299 -4.14 -6.43 -8.88
CA ALA A 299 -3.96 -6.48 -7.43
C ALA A 299 -5.13 -7.18 -6.73
N VAL A 300 -6.37 -6.85 -7.09
CA VAL A 300 -7.56 -7.51 -6.49
C VAL A 300 -7.58 -9.01 -6.81
N VAL A 301 -7.23 -9.42 -8.02
CA VAL A 301 -7.13 -10.84 -8.38
C VAL A 301 -6.00 -11.54 -7.61
N LEU A 302 -4.86 -10.86 -7.42
CA LEU A 302 -3.78 -11.39 -6.58
C LEU A 302 -4.27 -11.67 -5.15
N TRP A 303 -5.00 -10.74 -4.54
CA TRP A 303 -5.48 -10.90 -3.17
C TRP A 303 -6.57 -11.96 -3.03
N THR A 304 -7.48 -11.99 -4.00
CA THR A 304 -8.69 -12.82 -3.90
C THR A 304 -8.52 -14.23 -4.46
N LEU A 305 -7.61 -14.44 -5.41
CA LEU A 305 -7.42 -15.74 -6.03
C LEU A 305 -6.00 -16.30 -5.86
N VAL A 306 -4.96 -15.46 -6.13
CA VAL A 306 -3.60 -15.99 -6.27
C VAL A 306 -3.01 -16.40 -4.93
N LEU A 307 -3.08 -15.55 -3.87
CA LEU A 307 -2.56 -15.96 -2.56
C LEU A 307 -3.33 -17.15 -1.97
N PRO A 308 -4.68 -17.19 -1.97
CA PRO A 308 -5.40 -18.38 -1.53
C PRO A 308 -4.98 -19.66 -2.28
N LEU A 309 -4.79 -19.56 -3.59
CA LEU A 309 -4.34 -20.70 -4.39
C LEU A 309 -2.90 -21.13 -4.06
N LEU A 310 -1.98 -20.18 -3.84
CA LEU A 310 -0.61 -20.46 -3.39
C LEU A 310 -0.58 -21.17 -2.04
N GLN A 311 -1.39 -20.71 -1.07
CA GLN A 311 -1.50 -21.37 0.24
C GLN A 311 -2.10 -22.77 0.10
N LEU A 312 -3.13 -22.94 -0.72
CA LEU A 312 -3.71 -24.26 -1.00
C LEU A 312 -2.67 -25.22 -1.61
N LEU A 313 -1.86 -24.77 -2.56
CA LEU A 313 -0.80 -25.57 -3.17
C LEU A 313 0.35 -25.87 -2.20
N ALA A 314 0.69 -24.95 -1.31
CA ALA A 314 1.74 -25.11 -0.33
C ALA A 314 1.32 -25.98 0.86
N GLU A 315 0.16 -25.67 1.46
CA GLU A 315 -0.26 -26.13 2.78
C GLU A 315 -1.51 -27.04 2.73
N GLY A 316 -2.16 -27.15 1.57
CA GLY A 316 -3.39 -27.92 1.39
C GLY A 316 -4.67 -27.21 1.82
N ASN A 317 -4.56 -26.03 2.41
CA ASN A 317 -5.68 -25.19 2.81
C ASN A 317 -5.24 -23.71 2.98
N PHE A 318 -6.21 -22.82 3.18
CA PHE A 318 -6.02 -21.43 3.59
C PHE A 318 -7.18 -20.98 4.49
N ASP A 319 -6.91 -20.02 5.35
CA ASP A 319 -7.92 -19.47 6.25
C ASP A 319 -8.68 -18.33 5.57
N GLU A 320 -9.95 -18.55 5.24
CA GLU A 320 -10.82 -17.58 4.57
C GLU A 320 -11.02 -16.29 5.40
N ALA A 321 -10.92 -16.38 6.73
CA ALA A 321 -11.10 -15.23 7.60
C ALA A 321 -9.91 -14.24 7.52
N THR A 322 -8.71 -14.76 7.31
CA THR A 322 -7.48 -13.95 7.39
C THR A 322 -6.74 -13.78 6.06
N VAL A 323 -7.02 -14.62 5.05
CA VAL A 323 -6.27 -14.63 3.78
C VAL A 323 -6.28 -13.28 3.07
N LEU A 324 -7.38 -12.56 3.06
CA LEU A 324 -7.46 -11.24 2.42
C LEU A 324 -6.61 -10.20 3.16
N LYS A 325 -6.63 -10.23 4.50
CA LYS A 325 -5.77 -9.37 5.32
C LYS A 325 -4.29 -9.64 5.02
N GLN A 326 -3.89 -10.91 4.95
CA GLN A 326 -2.53 -11.33 4.60
C GLN A 326 -2.18 -10.91 3.18
N ALA A 327 -3.08 -11.13 2.22
CA ALA A 327 -2.85 -10.82 0.81
C ALA A 327 -2.57 -9.33 0.57
N MET A 328 -3.35 -8.46 1.19
CA MET A 328 -3.15 -7.01 1.10
C MET A 328 -1.94 -6.53 1.92
N GLY A 329 -1.45 -7.31 2.88
CA GLY A 329 -0.51 -6.86 3.90
C GLY A 329 -1.15 -5.81 4.81
N ALA A 330 -2.43 -6.01 5.17
CA ALA A 330 -3.15 -5.06 5.99
C ALA A 330 -2.72 -5.15 7.46
N GLU A 331 -2.45 -3.99 8.05
CA GLU A 331 -2.10 -3.85 9.46
C GLU A 331 -3.31 -4.20 10.35
N THR A 332 -4.48 -3.65 9.99
CA THR A 332 -5.72 -3.88 10.72
C THR A 332 -6.88 -4.23 9.78
N GLU A 333 -7.84 -4.96 10.33
CA GLU A 333 -9.14 -5.19 9.74
C GLU A 333 -10.18 -4.67 10.73
N GLU A 334 -10.96 -3.66 10.33
CA GLU A 334 -11.91 -2.97 11.21
C GLU A 334 -13.23 -2.72 10.47
N THR A 335 -14.29 -2.44 11.22
CA THR A 335 -15.54 -1.91 10.67
C THR A 335 -15.57 -0.40 10.84
N MET A 336 -15.74 0.35 9.75
CA MET A 336 -15.79 1.81 9.77
C MET A 336 -16.99 2.34 9.02
N LYS A 337 -17.49 3.52 9.44
CA LYS A 337 -18.62 4.19 8.80
C LYS A 337 -18.19 4.90 7.52
N LEU A 338 -19.00 4.80 6.49
CA LEU A 338 -18.85 5.57 5.26
C LEU A 338 -19.15 7.05 5.51
N LEU A 339 -18.22 7.94 5.19
CA LEU A 339 -18.38 9.39 5.37
C LEU A 339 -19.34 10.00 4.35
N THR A 340 -19.28 9.55 3.12
CA THR A 340 -20.07 10.10 2.01
C THR A 340 -20.72 8.97 1.24
N PRO A 341 -21.94 9.18 0.71
CA PRO A 341 -22.61 8.14 -0.05
C PRO A 341 -21.78 7.72 -1.26
N CYS A 342 -21.86 6.46 -1.63
CA CYS A 342 -21.30 5.94 -2.87
C CYS A 342 -22.28 5.00 -3.56
N SER A 343 -22.16 4.90 -4.88
CA SER A 343 -22.93 3.96 -5.70
C SER A 343 -22.05 2.85 -6.23
N SER A 344 -22.64 1.68 -6.40
CA SER A 344 -22.01 0.52 -6.99
C SER A 344 -22.90 -0.10 -8.06
N VAL A 345 -22.33 -0.93 -8.92
CA VAL A 345 -23.11 -1.69 -9.90
C VAL A 345 -23.66 -2.93 -9.20
N PRO A 346 -24.99 -3.11 -9.14
CA PRO A 346 -25.59 -4.28 -8.51
C PRO A 346 -25.07 -5.60 -9.08
N GLY A 347 -25.04 -6.65 -8.26
CA GLY A 347 -24.66 -7.99 -8.66
C GLY A 347 -23.17 -8.29 -8.61
N ARG A 348 -22.32 -7.37 -8.15
CA ARG A 348 -20.88 -7.57 -7.99
C ARG A 348 -20.37 -7.02 -6.68
N ASN A 349 -19.38 -7.69 -6.10
CA ASN A 349 -18.58 -7.11 -5.02
C ASN A 349 -17.72 -5.98 -5.58
N GLU A 350 -17.68 -4.82 -4.93
CA GLU A 350 -16.82 -3.71 -5.35
C GLU A 350 -15.76 -3.40 -4.31
N TRP A 351 -14.49 -3.43 -4.75
CA TRP A 351 -13.34 -3.07 -3.95
C TRP A 351 -13.06 -1.58 -4.07
N LEU A 352 -13.28 -0.86 -2.99
CA LEU A 352 -13.03 0.57 -2.88
C LEU A 352 -11.63 0.82 -2.33
N ARG A 353 -10.88 1.72 -2.96
CA ARG A 353 -9.73 2.38 -2.35
C ARG A 353 -10.25 3.46 -1.42
N ILE A 354 -9.78 3.50 -0.20
CA ILE A 354 -10.33 4.42 0.79
C ILE A 354 -9.24 5.30 1.43
N LYS A 355 -9.65 6.50 1.82
CA LYS A 355 -9.00 7.29 2.86
C LYS A 355 -9.81 7.18 4.14
N ALA A 356 -9.09 7.15 5.26
CA ALA A 356 -9.69 7.03 6.59
C ALA A 356 -9.40 8.28 7.43
N ILE A 357 -10.34 8.69 8.26
CA ILE A 357 -10.25 9.90 9.07
C ILE A 357 -11.03 9.72 10.37
N ALA A 358 -10.61 10.37 11.44
CA ALA A 358 -11.38 10.52 12.66
C ALA A 358 -12.08 11.89 12.65
N LEU A 359 -13.39 11.91 12.77
CA LEU A 359 -14.20 13.12 12.88
C LEU A 359 -15.09 13.01 14.12
N GLN A 360 -15.02 13.99 15.02
CA GLN A 360 -15.81 14.01 16.26
C GLN A 360 -15.68 12.69 17.07
N GLY A 361 -14.46 12.11 17.11
CA GLY A 361 -14.17 10.86 17.82
C GLY A 361 -14.58 9.59 17.08
N GLU A 362 -15.22 9.65 15.92
CA GLU A 362 -15.58 8.48 15.10
C GLU A 362 -14.60 8.28 13.94
N LYS A 363 -14.15 7.05 13.74
CA LYS A 363 -13.39 6.64 12.55
C LYS A 363 -14.34 6.49 11.38
N ARG A 364 -14.05 7.15 10.28
CA ARG A 364 -14.82 7.14 9.04
C ARG A 364 -13.94 6.95 7.83
N VAL A 365 -14.51 6.42 6.75
CA VAL A 365 -13.81 6.22 5.48
C VAL A 365 -14.58 6.87 4.34
N PHE A 366 -13.87 7.28 3.31
CA PHE A 366 -14.49 7.70 2.06
C PHE A 366 -13.71 7.13 0.86
N PRO A 367 -14.42 6.80 -0.24
CA PRO A 367 -13.78 6.25 -1.42
C PRO A 367 -12.97 7.31 -2.15
N LEU A 368 -11.80 6.90 -2.66
CA LEU A 368 -11.07 7.62 -3.68
C LEU A 368 -11.71 7.39 -5.06
N SER A 369 -11.37 8.24 -6.04
CA SER A 369 -11.90 8.12 -7.41
C SER A 369 -11.68 6.71 -7.96
N SER A 370 -12.69 6.15 -8.62
CA SER A 370 -12.69 4.78 -9.14
C SER A 370 -12.21 4.73 -10.59
N GLY A 371 -11.09 4.07 -10.83
CA GLY A 371 -10.58 3.70 -12.17
C GLY A 371 -9.68 2.50 -12.01
N SER A 372 -9.86 1.45 -12.79
CA SER A 372 -9.01 0.24 -12.70
C SER A 372 -7.57 0.48 -13.14
N SER A 373 -7.33 1.51 -13.96
CA SER A 373 -6.03 1.92 -14.49
C SER A 373 -5.27 2.91 -13.60
N THR A 374 -5.90 3.47 -12.56
CA THR A 374 -5.28 4.53 -11.74
C THR A 374 -4.42 3.97 -10.62
N MET A 375 -3.10 3.86 -10.85
CA MET A 375 -2.12 3.46 -9.84
C MET A 375 -1.94 4.51 -8.73
N TRP A 376 -2.04 5.80 -9.07
CA TRP A 376 -1.91 6.88 -8.09
C TRP A 376 -2.85 6.72 -6.90
N THR A 377 -4.15 6.54 -7.16
CA THR A 377 -5.13 6.38 -6.09
C THR A 377 -4.99 5.07 -5.31
N MET A 378 -4.37 4.06 -5.91
CA MET A 378 -4.01 2.82 -5.21
C MET A 378 -2.85 3.04 -4.25
N SER A 379 -1.83 3.82 -4.66
CA SER A 379 -0.69 4.19 -3.83
C SER A 379 -1.09 5.14 -2.68
N GLU A 380 -2.00 6.08 -2.94
CA GLU A 380 -2.50 7.05 -1.97
C GLU A 380 -3.49 6.46 -0.96
N ALA A 381 -4.10 5.32 -1.26
CA ALA A 381 -5.09 4.71 -0.37
C ALA A 381 -4.49 4.39 1.01
N ASP A 382 -5.29 4.60 2.05
CA ASP A 382 -4.96 4.12 3.39
C ASP A 382 -5.25 2.63 3.54
N GLY A 383 -6.10 2.14 2.66
CA GLY A 383 -6.53 0.76 2.62
C GLY A 383 -7.68 0.54 1.64
N PHE A 384 -8.38 -0.56 1.85
CA PHE A 384 -9.45 -1.01 0.96
C PHE A 384 -10.70 -1.36 1.76
N ALA A 385 -11.86 -1.14 1.14
CA ALA A 385 -13.15 -1.55 1.68
C ALA A 385 -13.93 -2.36 0.65
N LEU A 386 -14.79 -3.27 1.12
CA LEU A 386 -15.62 -4.11 0.26
C LEU A 386 -17.08 -3.67 0.34
N LEU A 387 -17.66 -3.29 -0.81
CA LEU A 387 -19.10 -3.16 -0.98
C LEU A 387 -19.66 -4.52 -1.44
N PRO A 388 -20.57 -5.12 -0.68
CA PRO A 388 -21.14 -6.42 -1.02
C PRO A 388 -22.12 -6.34 -2.21
N ARG A 389 -22.26 -7.42 -2.97
CA ARG A 389 -23.05 -7.56 -4.20
C ARG A 389 -24.48 -6.98 -4.21
N PRO A 390 -25.28 -7.09 -3.13
CA PRO A 390 -26.66 -6.63 -3.19
C PRO A 390 -26.83 -5.11 -3.20
N VAL A 391 -25.76 -4.35 -2.94
CA VAL A 391 -25.83 -2.92 -2.67
C VAL A 391 -25.65 -2.12 -3.95
N ALA A 392 -26.70 -1.41 -4.40
CA ALA A 392 -26.62 -0.45 -5.50
C ALA A 392 -26.22 0.94 -5.02
N GLU A 393 -26.76 1.36 -3.88
CA GLU A 393 -26.45 2.63 -3.22
C GLU A 393 -26.08 2.37 -1.77
N CYS A 394 -25.02 3.02 -1.35
CA CYS A 394 -24.49 2.91 -0.01
C CYS A 394 -24.54 4.32 0.62
N PRO A 395 -25.53 4.61 1.48
CA PRO A 395 -25.66 5.93 2.11
C PRO A 395 -24.49 6.21 3.07
N ALA A 396 -24.26 7.48 3.34
CA ALA A 396 -23.35 7.88 4.41
C ALA A 396 -23.78 7.24 5.75
N GLY A 397 -22.82 6.89 6.59
CA GLY A 397 -23.07 6.20 7.86
C GLY A 397 -23.14 4.67 7.74
N THR A 398 -23.15 4.10 6.53
CA THR A 398 -23.10 2.64 6.35
C THR A 398 -21.79 2.06 6.88
N ASN A 399 -21.87 0.98 7.64
CA ASN A 399 -20.72 0.24 8.13
C ASN A 399 -20.11 -0.61 7.01
N LEU A 400 -18.81 -0.44 6.78
CA LEU A 400 -18.05 -1.22 5.80
C LEU A 400 -16.92 -1.98 6.49
N LYS A 401 -16.63 -3.19 6.01
CA LYS A 401 -15.42 -3.92 6.34
C LYS A 401 -14.24 -3.27 5.62
N VAL A 402 -13.21 -2.89 6.38
CA VAL A 402 -12.06 -2.10 5.93
C VAL A 402 -10.77 -2.80 6.31
N TRP A 403 -9.85 -2.88 5.37
CA TRP A 403 -8.47 -3.34 5.55
C TRP A 403 -7.53 -2.14 5.40
N LEU A 404 -6.94 -1.68 6.50
CA LEU A 404 -5.93 -0.61 6.47
C LEU A 404 -4.54 -1.20 6.20
N THR A 405 -3.89 -0.74 5.15
CA THR A 405 -2.58 -1.23 4.72
C THR A 405 -1.42 -0.42 5.30
N ARG A 406 -1.72 0.58 6.13
CA ARG A 406 -0.74 1.37 6.87
C ARG A 406 -1.25 1.76 8.25
N LYS A 407 -0.33 2.04 9.18
CA LYS A 407 -0.67 2.63 10.48
C LYS A 407 -1.10 4.08 10.29
N ILE A 408 -2.15 4.48 11.00
CA ILE A 408 -2.70 5.83 10.96
C ILE A 408 -2.59 6.47 12.34
N ASP A 409 -1.96 7.64 12.42
CA ASP A 409 -2.06 8.50 13.59
C ASP A 409 -3.31 9.38 13.47
N TRP A 410 -4.38 8.93 14.12
CA TRP A 410 -5.69 9.59 14.07
C TRP A 410 -5.70 10.99 14.66
N THR A 411 -4.77 11.30 15.57
CA THR A 411 -4.70 12.57 16.29
C THR A 411 -3.96 13.66 15.51
N ARG A 412 -3.19 13.26 14.49
CA ARG A 412 -2.35 14.16 13.69
C ARG A 412 -2.79 14.25 12.23
N ARG A 413 -4.08 14.04 11.98
CA ARG A 413 -4.65 13.94 10.64
C ARG A 413 -5.82 14.89 10.46
N LEU A 414 -5.81 15.68 9.38
CA LEU A 414 -6.89 16.58 9.00
C LEU A 414 -7.50 16.18 7.67
N LEU A 415 -8.82 16.27 7.56
CA LEU A 415 -9.53 16.22 6.30
C LEU A 415 -9.86 17.64 5.84
N PHE A 416 -9.29 17.99 4.70
CA PHE A 416 -9.65 19.15 3.92
C PHE A 416 -10.74 18.78 2.90
N GLN A 417 -11.81 19.56 2.83
CA GLN A 417 -12.75 19.53 1.73
C GLN A 417 -12.96 20.96 1.19
N GLY A 418 -12.88 21.15 -0.13
CA GLY A 418 -13.01 22.51 -0.66
C GLY A 418 -12.60 22.64 -2.10
N SER A 419 -12.28 23.87 -2.47
CA SER A 419 -11.73 24.16 -3.78
C SER A 419 -10.31 23.61 -3.90
N ASN A 420 -10.04 22.95 -5.02
CA ASN A 420 -8.70 22.50 -5.34
C ASN A 420 -7.79 23.68 -5.69
N ASP A 421 -6.59 23.69 -5.13
CA ASP A 421 -5.54 24.67 -5.45
C ASP A 421 -4.15 24.05 -5.30
N PRO A 422 -3.26 24.16 -6.31
CA PRO A 422 -1.94 23.56 -6.28
C PRO A 422 -1.03 24.15 -5.20
N ALA A 423 -1.20 25.42 -4.82
CA ALA A 423 -0.46 26.03 -3.73
C ALA A 423 -0.82 25.37 -2.39
N PHE A 424 -2.13 25.11 -2.18
CA PHE A 424 -2.60 24.44 -1.00
C PHE A 424 -2.25 22.95 -0.97
N GLU A 425 -2.24 22.26 -2.12
CA GLU A 425 -1.76 20.87 -2.20
C GLU A 425 -0.29 20.73 -1.79
N ARG A 426 0.59 21.66 -2.24
CA ARG A 426 2.00 21.69 -1.82
C ARG A 426 2.17 21.87 -0.32
N LEU A 427 1.23 22.55 0.33
CA LEU A 427 1.26 22.76 1.78
C LEU A 427 1.27 21.44 2.56
N GLY A 428 0.66 20.38 2.02
CA GLY A 428 0.66 19.05 2.64
C GLY A 428 2.04 18.52 2.99
N SER A 429 3.06 18.77 2.14
CA SER A 429 4.44 18.38 2.40
C SER A 429 5.05 19.16 3.59
N TYR A 430 4.70 20.42 3.75
CA TYR A 430 5.17 21.25 4.86
C TYR A 430 4.48 20.91 6.18
N VAL A 431 3.20 20.54 6.13
CA VAL A 431 2.45 19.98 7.27
C VAL A 431 3.05 18.64 7.68
N HIS A 432 3.41 17.80 6.71
CA HIS A 432 4.02 16.50 6.98
C HIS A 432 5.39 16.62 7.67
N LYS A 433 6.24 17.56 7.27
CA LYS A 433 7.51 17.87 7.95
C LYS A 433 7.31 18.24 9.42
N ARG A 434 6.13 18.74 9.81
CA ARG A 434 5.74 19.12 11.18
C ARG A 434 4.95 18.02 11.90
N GLY A 435 4.95 16.81 11.34
CA GLY A 435 4.31 15.62 11.91
C GLY A 435 2.79 15.60 11.79
N GLY A 436 2.19 16.44 10.94
CA GLY A 436 0.77 16.39 10.58
C GLY A 436 0.54 15.65 9.27
N GLU A 437 -0.68 15.22 9.01
CA GLU A 437 -1.10 14.67 7.72
C GLU A 437 -2.36 15.38 7.22
N LEU A 438 -2.28 15.96 6.02
CA LEU A 438 -3.39 16.67 5.39
C LEU A 438 -3.96 15.83 4.25
N ILE A 439 -5.23 15.44 4.39
CA ILE A 439 -5.96 14.66 3.41
C ILE A 439 -6.83 15.60 2.59
N TYR A 440 -6.75 15.50 1.27
CA TYR A 440 -7.47 16.36 0.35
C TYR A 440 -8.66 15.66 -0.27
N ARG A 441 -9.79 16.40 -0.32
CA ARG A 441 -10.96 16.05 -1.10
C ARG A 441 -11.49 17.26 -1.83
N SER A 442 -11.31 17.30 -3.14
CA SER A 442 -11.81 18.39 -3.98
C SER A 442 -13.31 18.26 -4.22
N VAL A 443 -14.11 19.13 -3.62
CA VAL A 443 -15.58 19.16 -3.74
C VAL A 443 -16.12 20.53 -4.14
N GLY A 444 -15.23 21.47 -4.46
CA GLY A 444 -15.53 22.87 -4.72
C GLY A 444 -15.81 23.67 -3.45
N SER A 445 -15.81 25.00 -3.58
CA SER A 445 -15.93 25.92 -2.43
C SER A 445 -17.23 25.73 -1.66
N LEU A 446 -18.37 25.69 -2.35
CA LEU A 446 -19.67 25.51 -1.70
C LEU A 446 -19.83 24.11 -1.08
N GLY A 447 -19.33 23.09 -1.77
CA GLY A 447 -19.30 21.72 -1.27
C GLY A 447 -18.49 21.59 0.02
N GLY A 448 -17.33 22.26 0.09
CA GLY A 448 -16.46 22.29 1.27
C GLY A 448 -17.11 22.99 2.47
N LEU A 449 -17.66 24.18 2.29
CA LEU A 449 -18.38 24.88 3.36
C LEU A 449 -19.60 24.09 3.84
N SER A 450 -20.32 23.43 2.93
CA SER A 450 -21.46 22.58 3.28
C SER A 450 -21.02 21.33 4.07
N ALA A 451 -19.91 20.72 3.70
CA ALA A 451 -19.32 19.61 4.44
C ALA A 451 -18.88 20.05 5.85
N LEU A 452 -18.28 21.23 5.96
CA LEU A 452 -17.88 21.81 7.25
C LEU A 452 -19.09 22.02 8.16
N ALA A 453 -20.19 22.56 7.61
CA ALA A 453 -21.45 22.76 8.34
C ALA A 453 -22.04 21.46 8.91
N ARG A 454 -21.90 20.35 8.16
CA ARG A 454 -22.34 19.00 8.59
C ARG A 454 -21.34 18.25 9.45
N GLY A 455 -20.14 18.81 9.73
CA GLY A 455 -19.08 18.12 10.48
C GLY A 455 -18.43 16.96 9.71
N GLU A 456 -18.40 17.05 8.40
CA GLU A 456 -17.84 16.03 7.49
C GLU A 456 -16.37 16.31 7.09
N CYS A 457 -15.79 17.40 7.59
CA CYS A 457 -14.36 17.71 7.46
C CYS A 457 -13.90 18.59 8.63
N HIS A 458 -12.59 18.74 8.77
CA HIS A 458 -11.97 19.62 9.77
C HIS A 458 -11.80 21.04 9.25
N ILE A 459 -11.46 21.17 7.96
CA ILE A 459 -11.13 22.44 7.32
C ILE A 459 -11.72 22.48 5.91
N ALA A 460 -12.06 23.69 5.48
CA ALA A 460 -12.50 23.97 4.11
C ALA A 460 -11.75 25.17 3.55
N ALA A 461 -11.67 25.28 2.22
CA ALA A 461 -11.24 26.51 1.58
C ALA A 461 -12.21 26.93 0.49
N CYS A 462 -12.40 28.23 0.37
CA CYS A 462 -13.41 28.83 -0.51
C CYS A 462 -12.95 30.14 -1.15
N HIS A 463 -13.62 30.46 -2.27
CA HIS A 463 -13.46 31.68 -3.05
C HIS A 463 -14.79 31.94 -3.81
N LEU A 464 -15.89 32.14 -3.08
CA LEU A 464 -17.22 32.27 -3.64
C LEU A 464 -17.58 33.74 -3.79
N LEU A 465 -17.83 34.19 -5.02
CA LEU A 465 -18.31 35.51 -5.32
C LEU A 465 -19.81 35.61 -4.96
N ASP A 466 -20.18 36.63 -4.21
CA ASP A 466 -21.57 37.04 -4.00
C ASP A 466 -21.96 38.01 -5.12
N PRO A 467 -22.85 37.61 -6.02
CA PRO A 467 -23.20 38.45 -7.17
C PRO A 467 -23.95 39.75 -6.79
N GLU A 468 -24.66 39.77 -5.64
CA GLU A 468 -25.41 40.96 -5.20
C GLU A 468 -24.51 42.00 -4.52
N LYS A 469 -23.48 41.52 -3.77
CA LYS A 469 -22.62 42.41 -2.99
C LYS A 469 -21.25 42.65 -3.63
N GLY A 470 -20.89 41.91 -4.68
CA GLY A 470 -19.57 41.97 -5.28
C GLY A 470 -18.42 41.55 -4.33
N SER A 471 -18.76 40.94 -3.19
CA SER A 471 -17.81 40.52 -2.17
C SER A 471 -17.62 38.98 -2.17
N TYR A 472 -16.51 38.53 -1.62
CA TYR A 472 -16.24 37.09 -1.57
C TYR A 472 -16.50 36.48 -0.20
N ASN A 473 -17.00 35.26 -0.17
CA ASN A 473 -17.09 34.29 0.94
C ASN A 473 -18.06 34.67 2.09
N ASN A 474 -18.22 35.96 2.47
CA ASN A 474 -18.89 36.39 3.69
C ASN A 474 -20.31 35.84 3.80
N THR A 475 -21.15 36.10 2.82
CA THR A 475 -22.57 35.70 2.81
C THR A 475 -22.74 34.18 2.92
N TYR A 476 -21.87 33.41 2.24
CA TYR A 476 -21.91 31.95 2.26
C TYR A 476 -21.48 31.40 3.62
N ILE A 477 -20.40 31.96 4.20
CA ILE A 477 -19.89 31.55 5.51
C ILE A 477 -20.92 31.86 6.60
N GLU A 478 -21.46 33.06 6.64
CA GLU A 478 -22.49 33.44 7.60
C GLU A 478 -23.73 32.54 7.54
N LYS A 479 -24.22 32.28 6.33
CA LYS A 479 -25.39 31.40 6.11
C LYS A 479 -25.14 29.97 6.55
N LEU A 480 -23.97 29.39 6.19
CA LEU A 480 -23.67 27.98 6.41
C LEU A 480 -23.15 27.69 7.81
N SER A 481 -22.48 28.63 8.46
CA SER A 481 -22.06 28.47 9.85
C SER A 481 -23.25 28.41 10.82
N ASN A 482 -24.37 29.01 10.45
CA ASN A 482 -25.62 29.00 11.23
C ASN A 482 -25.39 29.35 12.72
N GLY A 483 -24.62 30.41 12.96
CA GLY A 483 -24.26 30.88 14.32
C GLY A 483 -23.10 30.13 14.99
N LYS A 484 -22.55 29.07 14.40
CA LYS A 484 -21.32 28.43 14.87
C LYS A 484 -20.13 29.35 14.64
N GLN A 485 -19.18 29.35 15.57
CA GLN A 485 -17.97 30.15 15.43
C GLN A 485 -16.99 29.44 14.51
N TRP A 486 -16.77 30.01 13.33
CA TRP A 486 -15.75 29.54 12.38
C TRP A 486 -14.59 30.54 12.31
N LYS A 487 -13.37 30.03 12.42
CA LYS A 487 -12.15 30.80 12.19
C LYS A 487 -11.88 30.89 10.69
N ARG A 488 -11.29 32.02 10.27
CA ARG A 488 -10.97 32.29 8.87
C ARG A 488 -9.54 32.77 8.76
N ARG A 489 -8.86 32.35 7.69
CA ARG A 489 -7.54 32.86 7.32
C ARG A 489 -7.45 33.04 5.82
N LEU A 490 -7.25 34.28 5.37
CA LEU A 490 -6.91 34.59 3.98
C LEU A 490 -5.50 34.04 3.72
N LEU A 491 -5.36 33.18 2.72
CA LEU A 491 -4.08 32.58 2.36
C LEU A 491 -3.37 33.44 1.32
N PHE A 492 -4.03 33.72 0.23
CA PHE A 492 -3.52 34.52 -0.90
C PHE A 492 -4.67 34.98 -1.80
N TYR A 493 -4.35 35.88 -2.71
CA TYR A 493 -5.17 36.18 -3.88
C TYR A 493 -4.61 35.43 -5.08
N ARG A 494 -5.49 34.92 -5.95
CA ARG A 494 -5.09 34.21 -7.16
C ARG A 494 -5.77 34.76 -8.40
N LYS A 495 -5.06 34.74 -9.54
CA LYS A 495 -5.57 35.22 -10.81
C LYS A 495 -6.46 34.18 -11.47
N GLN A 496 -7.70 34.56 -11.77
CA GLN A 496 -8.66 33.81 -12.57
C GLN A 496 -8.76 34.40 -13.97
N GLY A 497 -8.93 33.54 -14.98
CA GLY A 497 -9.01 33.96 -16.38
C GLY A 497 -9.43 32.82 -17.30
N ILE A 498 -9.43 33.12 -18.59
CA ILE A 498 -9.68 32.15 -19.66
C ILE A 498 -8.35 31.49 -20.03
N LEU A 499 -8.30 30.17 -20.03
CA LEU A 499 -7.22 29.35 -20.51
C LEU A 499 -7.50 29.00 -21.97
N VAL A 500 -6.51 29.11 -22.85
CA VAL A 500 -6.60 28.77 -24.26
C VAL A 500 -5.30 28.10 -24.73
N ALA A 501 -5.33 27.41 -25.87
CA ALA A 501 -4.15 26.82 -26.45
C ALA A 501 -3.09 27.88 -26.82
N PRO A 502 -1.80 27.52 -26.84
CA PRO A 502 -0.71 28.44 -27.20
C PRO A 502 -0.96 29.17 -28.52
N GLY A 503 -0.75 30.49 -28.53
CA GLY A 503 -1.02 31.37 -29.66
C GLY A 503 -2.48 31.73 -29.85
N ASN A 504 -3.38 31.27 -28.95
CA ASN A 504 -4.81 31.61 -28.95
C ASN A 504 -5.46 31.53 -30.35
N PRO A 505 -5.48 30.35 -30.99
CA PRO A 505 -5.84 30.22 -32.41
C PRO A 505 -7.26 30.66 -32.77
N LEU A 506 -8.18 30.70 -31.78
CA LEU A 506 -9.54 31.18 -31.97
C LEU A 506 -9.73 32.66 -31.56
N HIS A 507 -8.66 33.33 -31.16
CA HIS A 507 -8.67 34.73 -30.70
C HIS A 507 -9.73 35.00 -29.63
N VAL A 508 -9.87 34.10 -28.64
CA VAL A 508 -10.77 34.25 -27.49
C VAL A 508 -10.14 35.27 -26.53
N LEU A 509 -10.76 36.42 -26.33
CA LEU A 509 -10.27 37.48 -25.48
C LEU A 509 -11.25 37.85 -24.35
N THR A 510 -12.53 37.58 -24.55
CA THR A 510 -13.61 37.96 -23.64
C THR A 510 -14.56 36.78 -23.35
N ILE A 511 -15.46 36.93 -22.40
CA ILE A 511 -16.48 35.94 -22.09
C ILE A 511 -17.49 35.77 -23.23
N GLU A 512 -17.77 36.85 -23.96
CA GLU A 512 -18.65 36.86 -25.12
C GLU A 512 -18.13 35.96 -26.24
N ASP A 513 -16.82 35.92 -26.43
CA ASP A 513 -16.15 35.06 -27.44
C ASP A 513 -16.42 33.57 -27.23
N LEU A 514 -16.71 33.14 -25.98
CA LEU A 514 -17.02 31.72 -25.66
C LEU A 514 -18.33 31.25 -26.32
N ALA A 515 -19.29 32.20 -26.53
CA ALA A 515 -20.55 31.90 -27.18
C ALA A 515 -20.51 32.15 -28.69
N GLU A 516 -19.79 33.20 -29.14
CA GLU A 516 -19.85 33.69 -30.52
C GLU A 516 -18.97 32.89 -31.49
N LYS A 517 -17.83 32.33 -31.03
CA LYS A 517 -16.80 31.74 -31.90
C LYS A 517 -16.88 30.22 -32.04
N GLY A 518 -17.95 29.60 -31.57
CA GLY A 518 -18.09 28.13 -31.65
C GLY A 518 -17.05 27.37 -30.82
N VAL A 519 -16.52 27.99 -29.80
CA VAL A 519 -15.47 27.46 -28.91
C VAL A 519 -15.95 26.20 -28.21
N ARG A 520 -15.17 25.14 -28.24
CA ARG A 520 -15.39 23.95 -27.41
C ARG A 520 -14.96 24.25 -25.97
N PHE A 521 -15.90 24.67 -25.16
CA PHE A 521 -15.64 25.05 -23.78
C PHE A 521 -15.68 23.86 -22.85
N ILE A 522 -14.86 23.87 -21.81
CA ILE A 522 -14.97 22.94 -20.68
C ILE A 522 -15.14 23.69 -19.37
N ASN A 523 -16.18 23.34 -18.64
CA ASN A 523 -16.55 23.99 -17.40
C ASN A 523 -16.01 23.28 -16.16
N ARG A 524 -16.10 23.91 -15.01
CA ARG A 524 -15.90 23.27 -13.72
C ARG A 524 -17.21 22.66 -13.22
N GLN A 525 -17.10 21.71 -12.28
CA GLN A 525 -18.27 21.08 -11.65
C GLN A 525 -19.14 22.12 -10.92
N PRO A 526 -20.47 21.87 -10.75
CA PRO A 526 -21.36 22.72 -9.95
C PRO A 526 -20.80 22.92 -8.53
N GLY A 527 -20.94 24.15 -8.01
CA GLY A 527 -20.42 24.52 -6.68
C GLY A 527 -18.93 24.87 -6.62
N ALA A 528 -18.20 24.77 -7.73
CA ALA A 528 -16.86 25.35 -7.83
C ALA A 528 -16.96 26.88 -7.95
N GLY A 529 -16.13 27.62 -7.22
CA GLY A 529 -16.12 29.09 -7.27
C GLY A 529 -15.89 29.65 -8.67
N THR A 530 -15.03 29.02 -9.47
CA THR A 530 -14.80 29.36 -10.88
C THR A 530 -16.07 29.20 -11.74
N ARG A 531 -16.91 28.19 -11.44
CA ARG A 531 -18.20 28.02 -12.11
C ARG A 531 -19.17 29.13 -11.72
N VAL A 532 -19.22 29.45 -10.42
CA VAL A 532 -20.04 30.58 -9.92
C VAL A 532 -19.62 31.89 -10.58
N LEU A 533 -18.31 32.14 -10.70
CA LEU A 533 -17.78 33.30 -11.41
C LEU A 533 -18.22 33.32 -12.89
N LEU A 534 -18.11 32.20 -13.60
CA LEU A 534 -18.58 32.13 -15.00
C LEU A 534 -20.06 32.45 -15.12
N ASP A 535 -20.89 31.87 -14.25
CA ASP A 535 -22.33 32.03 -14.29
C ASP A 535 -22.72 33.52 -14.06
N VAL A 536 -22.02 34.22 -13.14
CA VAL A 536 -22.18 35.66 -12.92
C VAL A 536 -21.80 36.46 -14.15
N LEU A 537 -20.62 36.19 -14.74
CA LEU A 537 -20.14 36.90 -15.92
C LEU A 537 -21.04 36.71 -17.15
N LEU A 538 -21.57 35.51 -17.38
CA LEU A 538 -22.54 35.22 -18.44
C LEU A 538 -23.84 36.01 -18.22
N GLN A 539 -24.33 36.05 -16.97
CA GLN A 539 -25.53 36.79 -16.61
C GLN A 539 -25.33 38.30 -16.82
N GLU A 540 -24.22 38.87 -16.38
CA GLU A 540 -23.90 40.32 -16.56
C GLU A 540 -23.82 40.70 -18.04
N LYS A 541 -23.40 39.80 -18.91
CA LYS A 541 -23.29 39.98 -20.35
C LYS A 541 -24.57 39.60 -21.11
N GLY A 542 -25.62 39.09 -20.43
CA GLY A 542 -26.85 38.64 -21.04
C GLY A 542 -26.71 37.41 -21.94
N ILE A 543 -25.69 36.59 -21.71
CA ILE A 543 -25.42 35.39 -22.49
C ILE A 543 -26.12 34.19 -21.86
N ALA A 544 -26.92 33.46 -22.66
CA ALA A 544 -27.57 32.25 -22.18
C ALA A 544 -26.52 31.11 -22.06
N VAL A 545 -26.63 30.31 -21.00
CA VAL A 545 -25.73 29.18 -20.79
C VAL A 545 -25.79 28.13 -21.92
N SER A 546 -26.92 28.08 -22.64
CA SER A 546 -27.10 27.24 -23.84
C SER A 546 -26.25 27.66 -25.02
N ASP A 547 -25.80 28.91 -25.06
CA ASP A 547 -25.03 29.46 -26.18
C ASP A 547 -23.53 29.12 -26.04
N VAL A 548 -23.11 28.71 -24.83
CA VAL A 548 -21.72 28.25 -24.58
C VAL A 548 -21.60 26.75 -24.87
N ASN A 549 -21.00 26.41 -26.01
CA ASN A 549 -20.81 25.03 -26.44
C ASN A 549 -19.88 24.26 -25.47
N GLY A 550 -20.41 23.28 -24.77
CA GLY A 550 -19.69 22.49 -23.76
C GLY A 550 -19.86 22.98 -22.31
N TYR A 551 -20.77 23.95 -22.04
CA TYR A 551 -21.07 24.41 -20.69
C TYR A 551 -21.43 23.27 -19.71
N SER A 552 -22.08 22.19 -20.18
CA SER A 552 -22.43 21.01 -19.38
C SER A 552 -21.27 20.03 -19.19
N ILE A 553 -20.19 20.13 -19.99
CA ILE A 553 -19.02 19.25 -19.90
C ILE A 553 -18.13 19.73 -18.74
N GLN A 554 -17.79 18.82 -17.82
CA GLN A 554 -17.19 19.19 -16.56
C GLN A 554 -15.75 18.65 -16.39
N ALA A 555 -14.90 19.50 -15.83
CA ALA A 555 -13.60 19.16 -15.29
C ALA A 555 -13.62 19.25 -13.76
N THR A 556 -12.97 18.30 -13.08
CA THR A 556 -13.00 18.22 -11.61
C THR A 556 -11.94 19.09 -10.94
N THR A 557 -10.84 19.40 -11.62
CA THR A 557 -9.76 20.27 -11.13
C THR A 557 -9.39 21.31 -12.18
N HIS A 558 -8.61 22.34 -11.79
CA HIS A 558 -8.06 23.31 -12.74
C HIS A 558 -7.10 22.66 -13.72
N PHE A 559 -6.30 21.69 -13.25
CA PHE A 559 -5.39 20.94 -14.10
C PHE A 559 -6.11 19.99 -15.07
N ASP A 560 -7.24 19.39 -14.67
CA ASP A 560 -8.06 18.58 -15.59
C ASP A 560 -8.59 19.45 -16.74
N ALA A 561 -9.10 20.65 -16.43
CA ALA A 561 -9.55 21.59 -17.45
C ALA A 561 -8.40 22.02 -18.39
N ALA A 562 -7.28 22.42 -17.83
CA ALA A 562 -6.10 22.84 -18.59
C ALA A 562 -5.52 21.70 -19.46
N ASN A 563 -5.48 20.46 -18.94
CA ASN A 563 -4.99 19.30 -19.68
C ASN A 563 -5.87 18.94 -20.89
N ARG A 564 -7.19 19.16 -20.81
CA ARG A 564 -8.08 18.95 -21.95
C ARG A 564 -7.87 19.98 -23.06
N ILE A 565 -7.41 21.17 -22.72
CA ILE A 565 -6.99 22.16 -23.71
C ILE A 565 -5.65 21.76 -24.31
N ALA A 566 -4.66 21.42 -23.48
CA ALA A 566 -3.34 21.00 -23.94
C ALA A 566 -3.40 19.77 -24.87
N SER A 567 -4.34 18.87 -24.63
CA SER A 567 -4.59 17.67 -25.46
C SER A 567 -5.51 17.90 -26.67
N GLY A 568 -6.00 19.14 -26.92
CA GLY A 568 -6.86 19.49 -28.04
C GLY A 568 -8.31 18.96 -27.94
N VAL A 569 -8.73 18.49 -26.78
CA VAL A 569 -10.12 18.04 -26.52
C VAL A 569 -11.05 19.22 -26.33
N ALA A 570 -10.57 20.32 -25.74
CA ALA A 570 -11.28 21.58 -25.58
C ALA A 570 -10.43 22.75 -26.11
N ASP A 571 -11.06 23.88 -26.40
CA ASP A 571 -10.41 25.08 -26.90
C ASP A 571 -10.23 26.13 -25.80
N ALA A 572 -11.17 26.18 -24.83
CA ALA A 572 -11.10 27.12 -23.72
C ALA A 572 -11.71 26.57 -22.41
N ALA A 573 -11.27 27.12 -21.29
CA ALA A 573 -11.84 26.91 -19.96
C ALA A 573 -11.64 28.14 -19.09
N LEU A 574 -12.48 28.33 -18.05
CA LEU A 574 -12.11 29.22 -16.95
C LEU A 574 -11.23 28.49 -15.93
N GLY A 575 -10.16 29.14 -15.49
CA GLY A 575 -9.24 28.57 -14.53
C GLY A 575 -8.23 29.56 -13.97
N ILE A 576 -7.30 29.03 -13.16
CA ILE A 576 -6.23 29.82 -12.53
C ILE A 576 -5.00 29.89 -13.41
N LYS A 577 -4.26 31.02 -13.30
CA LYS A 577 -3.02 31.22 -14.06
C LYS A 577 -1.99 30.11 -13.82
N ALA A 578 -1.84 29.63 -12.61
CA ALA A 578 -0.92 28.54 -12.28
C ALA A 578 -1.17 27.25 -13.10
N ALA A 579 -2.42 26.94 -13.44
CA ALA A 579 -2.75 25.78 -14.28
C ALA A 579 -2.38 26.01 -15.75
N ALA A 580 -2.54 27.24 -16.24
CA ALA A 580 -2.11 27.63 -17.58
C ALA A 580 -0.58 27.55 -17.70
N ASP A 581 0.14 28.18 -16.78
CA ASP A 581 1.63 28.22 -16.79
C ASP A 581 2.24 26.80 -16.73
N ALA A 582 1.68 25.93 -15.91
CA ALA A 582 2.16 24.55 -15.75
C ALA A 582 2.04 23.70 -17.03
N LEU A 583 1.09 24.01 -17.92
CA LEU A 583 0.85 23.26 -19.16
C LEU A 583 1.19 24.06 -20.42
N GLY A 584 1.83 25.22 -20.27
CA GLY A 584 2.25 26.05 -21.39
C GLY A 584 1.09 26.64 -22.20
N LEU A 585 -0.05 26.90 -21.56
CA LEU A 585 -1.22 27.50 -22.17
C LEU A 585 -1.18 29.03 -22.07
N ASP A 586 -1.85 29.71 -23.00
CA ASP A 586 -2.08 31.15 -22.89
C ASP A 586 -3.20 31.45 -21.88
N PHE A 587 -3.06 32.60 -21.20
CA PHE A 587 -3.95 33.01 -20.13
C PHE A 587 -4.47 34.44 -20.32
N ILE A 588 -5.78 34.59 -20.41
CA ILE A 588 -6.45 35.88 -20.51
C ILE A 588 -7.02 36.23 -19.13
N PRO A 589 -6.47 37.24 -18.43
CA PRO A 589 -6.87 37.55 -17.06
C PRO A 589 -8.28 38.17 -17.02
N ILE A 590 -9.10 37.74 -16.05
CA ILE A 590 -10.44 38.31 -15.79
C ILE A 590 -10.46 39.00 -14.44
N THR A 591 -10.05 38.34 -13.37
CA THR A 591 -10.15 38.90 -12.00
C THR A 591 -9.11 38.29 -11.07
N GLU A 592 -8.94 38.89 -9.89
CA GLU A 592 -8.29 38.27 -8.74
C GLU A 592 -9.35 37.90 -7.68
N GLU A 593 -9.21 36.72 -7.09
CA GLU A 593 -10.09 36.24 -6.05
C GLU A 593 -9.34 35.86 -4.77
N PRO A 594 -9.89 36.17 -3.58
CA PRO A 594 -9.30 35.72 -2.31
C PRO A 594 -9.52 34.23 -2.11
N TYR A 595 -8.50 33.52 -1.71
CA TYR A 595 -8.58 32.12 -1.32
C TYR A 595 -8.47 32.03 0.21
N GLU A 596 -9.55 31.65 0.88
CA GLU A 596 -9.65 31.64 2.33
C GLU A 596 -9.80 30.22 2.88
N LEU A 597 -9.05 29.94 3.93
CA LEU A 597 -9.18 28.76 4.78
C LEU A 597 -10.23 29.04 5.86
N VAL A 598 -11.09 28.05 6.12
CA VAL A 598 -12.17 28.14 7.11
C VAL A 598 -12.20 26.86 7.93
N TYR A 599 -12.32 26.98 9.27
CA TYR A 599 -12.44 25.84 10.17
C TYR A 599 -13.24 26.20 11.44
N PRO A 600 -13.96 25.24 12.06
CA PRO A 600 -14.62 25.46 13.34
C PRO A 600 -13.63 25.78 14.45
N GLN A 601 -13.98 26.70 15.34
CA GLN A 601 -13.12 27.09 16.46
C GLN A 601 -12.76 25.90 17.37
N GLU A 602 -13.61 24.89 17.48
CA GLU A 602 -13.37 23.67 18.25
C GLU A 602 -12.10 22.89 17.82
N TYR A 603 -11.62 23.10 16.59
CA TYR A 603 -10.39 22.48 16.09
C TYR A 603 -9.15 23.37 16.26
N GLU A 604 -9.25 24.55 16.87
CA GLU A 604 -8.13 25.50 17.02
C GLU A 604 -6.92 24.85 17.71
N ASP A 605 -7.17 24.05 18.77
CA ASP A 605 -6.13 23.34 19.53
C ASP A 605 -5.75 21.98 18.95
N HIS A 606 -6.28 21.60 17.80
CA HIS A 606 -5.95 20.32 17.18
C HIS A 606 -4.49 20.31 16.70
N PRO A 607 -3.66 19.31 17.08
CA PRO A 607 -2.20 19.34 16.80
C PRO A 607 -1.85 19.54 15.33
N CYS A 608 -2.65 19.00 14.41
CA CYS A 608 -2.42 19.16 12.99
C CYS A 608 -2.90 20.54 12.46
N ILE A 609 -3.83 21.24 13.13
CA ILE A 609 -4.16 22.65 12.83
C ILE A 609 -2.97 23.53 13.19
N GLN A 610 -2.32 23.32 14.33
CA GLN A 610 -1.09 24.05 14.66
C GLN A 610 0.01 23.80 13.62
N ALA A 611 0.25 22.54 13.25
CA ALA A 611 1.21 22.19 12.19
C ALA A 611 0.85 22.85 10.83
N LEU A 612 -0.44 22.96 10.50
CA LEU A 612 -0.92 23.64 9.30
C LEU A 612 -0.65 25.15 9.37
N MET A 613 -0.95 25.79 10.53
CA MET A 613 -0.71 27.23 10.70
C MET A 613 0.77 27.58 10.60
N ASP A 614 1.64 26.78 11.25
CA ASP A 614 3.09 26.94 11.16
C ASP A 614 3.62 26.70 9.72
N ALA A 615 3.00 25.79 8.97
CA ALA A 615 3.34 25.55 7.57
C ALA A 615 2.93 26.71 6.66
N LEU A 616 1.80 27.38 6.93
CA LEU A 616 1.33 28.56 6.20
C LEU A 616 2.27 29.78 6.38
N ASP A 617 3.00 29.82 7.48
CA ASP A 617 3.97 30.89 7.77
C ASP A 617 5.39 30.54 7.29
N ASP A 618 5.59 29.35 6.71
CA ASP A 618 6.89 28.91 6.22
C ASP A 618 7.34 29.71 4.97
N PRO A 619 8.50 30.41 5.03
CA PRO A 619 8.99 31.16 3.88
C PRO A 619 9.34 30.28 2.67
N GLU A 620 9.68 29.00 2.87
CA GLU A 620 9.96 28.08 1.77
C GLU A 620 8.69 27.74 1.01
N TRP A 621 7.58 27.47 1.73
CA TRP A 621 6.29 27.26 1.08
C TRP A 621 5.87 28.46 0.25
N ARG A 622 6.00 29.70 0.79
CA ARG A 622 5.68 30.93 0.05
C ARG A 622 6.51 31.04 -1.23
N ARG A 623 7.83 30.80 -1.15
CA ARG A 623 8.70 30.79 -2.34
C ARG A 623 8.29 29.72 -3.37
N ASP A 624 7.83 28.55 -2.93
CA ASP A 624 7.36 27.50 -3.83
C ASP A 624 6.04 27.85 -4.50
N VAL A 625 5.16 28.58 -3.82
CA VAL A 625 3.91 29.10 -4.38
C VAL A 625 4.21 30.23 -5.40
N ASP A 626 5.16 31.12 -5.11
CA ASP A 626 5.56 32.19 -6.05
C ASP A 626 6.07 31.62 -7.40
N LYS A 627 6.73 30.48 -7.39
CA LYS A 627 7.15 29.76 -8.61
C LYS A 627 6.00 29.23 -9.46
N LEU A 628 4.81 29.03 -8.88
CA LEU A 628 3.63 28.59 -9.63
C LEU A 628 3.06 29.69 -10.52
N GLY A 629 3.31 30.95 -10.18
CA GLY A 629 2.75 32.13 -10.86
C GLY A 629 1.27 32.38 -10.53
N GLY A 630 0.86 33.63 -10.68
CA GLY A 630 -0.55 34.03 -10.54
C GLY A 630 -1.09 34.15 -9.11
N TYR A 631 -0.22 34.12 -8.09
CA TYR A 631 -0.55 34.35 -6.70
C TYR A 631 -0.05 35.69 -6.21
N ARG A 632 -0.79 36.30 -5.27
CA ARG A 632 -0.41 37.50 -4.55
C ARG A 632 -0.73 37.36 -3.08
N TRP A 633 0.25 37.63 -2.24
CA TRP A 633 0.09 37.58 -0.78
C TRP A 633 -0.63 38.82 -0.26
N ASN A 634 -1.31 38.67 0.87
CA ASN A 634 -1.80 39.80 1.61
C ASN A 634 -0.60 40.47 2.29
N SER A 635 -0.38 41.74 1.99
CA SER A 635 0.71 42.56 2.57
C SER A 635 0.46 42.82 4.06
#